data_5fedf95bc2b8ce44aeafc0acbe040ba5
#
_entry.id   5fedf95bc2b8ce44aeafc0acbe040ba5
#
_cell.length_a   1.000
_cell.length_b   1.000
_cell.length_c   1.000
_cell.angle_alpha   90.00
_cell.angle_beta   90.00
_cell.angle_gamma   90.00
#
_symmetry.space_group_name_H-M   'P 1'
#
loop_
_entity.id
_entity.type
_entity.pdbx_description
1 polymer ?
#
loop_
_entity_poly.entity_id
_entity_poly.type
_entity_poly.pdbx_seq_one_letter_code
_entity_poly.pdbx_strand_id
1 'polypeptide(L)'
;MKLSKLCPIWLLCTIAMLPVWAQKPMFNADSAYAHVKHLSVTIGPRPMGSANEQQALRWAAEKFKSYGADTAFVMPFLKAPHGVNTTSGVTVALFPGLSDSIIVVGGHIDSDSRVNPGASDNASGTACVIELARMWAKAPPQRYTLLFAAFGGEERGLIGSKFFAENYPRMDLVRLMFSIDMAGTPGWLIPFIDTETHQAPRWLVEDAYAVDRALGYNSLEYPTHFFSINNAIGGAGSDHMPFMEKNIPAIDFTAGINIDPIHTPQDHIGFVDKNMLARSGRIVNALLEKYQENGIPSDHAGHYMMWETFLGRQFIPTWLMFIVVIVGLIAGVGGILQARKFGDSSLSKGLFSGTKLFLLMIVIAAFTQFGEGLLQIIKGTRYPWLTHFHEYMIYAAIWTVAGFWVAAQTTRRWRFSENAFGYAIRAAVLLILLTGLLLTVNARLALYPAVSLLLLYLVINLRPAALQLLAALALPLPMFRLMFMETLPFLARSLTIAGFQITTFKHALLFSAILTAVLTIWFLPTLFTWAFITRYIASVQQFVEQFRRSIVGLIILFAILGYGGYLVGLSAFSDRWQPMVRVHATYDMNTNESGITVNSNDFLRNVNVQGVQLNRQIDGEILSEKLDVSFLADWLKVNRMDSLAIGEMDTIFIDWAFGTTHSWYRAELKVTCDSGAIQPLIESVNYAKESDTELQFRWEAEPAERVQVTGRLIIPAGRKLIREWKGVYPFLPMPLNVTAQSGTVIYQTDVTFRDTLSTADPAGFHSGMSKMFTPDSTDATIIDPEIDSVMQTEPDSLRRQM
;
A
#
# COMPACT_ATOMS: atom_id res chain seq x y z
N MET A 1 -63.67 -30.91 49.10
CA MET A 1 -64.44 -30.87 47.83
C MET A 1 -63.97 -29.64 47.03
N LYS A 2 -63.30 -29.89 45.87
CA LYS A 2 -63.07 -29.03 44.72
C LYS A 2 -62.37 -27.66 44.92
N LEU A 3 -61.07 -27.74 44.89
CA LEU A 3 -60.14 -26.64 44.51
C LEU A 3 -59.16 -27.13 43.45
N SER A 4 -59.63 -27.36 42.22
CA SER A 4 -58.76 -27.85 41.14
C SER A 4 -59.16 -27.33 39.74
N LYS A 5 -59.51 -26.03 39.64
CA LYS A 5 -59.81 -25.42 38.30
C LYS A 5 -59.34 -23.99 38.10
N LEU A 6 -58.34 -23.50 38.82
CA LEU A 6 -57.84 -22.12 38.61
C LEU A 6 -56.33 -21.99 38.21
N CYS A 7 -55.66 -23.09 37.87
CA CYS A 7 -54.24 -23.08 37.62
C CYS A 7 -53.75 -22.99 36.15
N PRO A 8 -54.55 -23.11 35.05
CA PRO A 8 -53.98 -22.98 33.70
C PRO A 8 -54.01 -21.56 33.12
N ILE A 9 -54.80 -20.63 33.66
CA ILE A 9 -54.91 -19.26 33.07
C ILE A 9 -53.76 -18.38 33.49
N TRP A 10 -53.22 -18.54 34.69
CA TRP A 10 -52.09 -17.76 35.17
C TRP A 10 -50.79 -18.19 34.51
N LEU A 11 -50.62 -19.42 34.08
CA LEU A 11 -49.42 -19.88 33.39
C LEU A 11 -49.38 -19.41 31.92
N LEU A 12 -50.52 -19.22 31.27
CA LEU A 12 -50.60 -18.64 29.93
C LEU A 12 -50.40 -17.14 29.90
N CYS A 13 -50.76 -16.39 30.96
CA CYS A 13 -50.49 -14.95 31.06
C CYS A 13 -49.06 -14.64 31.41
N THR A 14 -48.32 -15.51 32.08
CA THR A 14 -46.88 -15.29 32.39
C THR A 14 -45.99 -15.65 31.19
N ILE A 15 -46.41 -16.52 30.27
CA ILE A 15 -45.68 -16.82 29.01
C ILE A 15 -45.86 -15.68 27.99
N ALA A 16 -46.97 -14.92 28.04
CA ALA A 16 -47.19 -13.78 27.15
C ALA A 16 -46.44 -12.50 27.53
N MET A 17 -45.73 -12.50 28.66
CA MET A 17 -44.87 -11.37 29.10
C MET A 17 -43.38 -11.70 29.12
N LEU A 18 -42.94 -12.73 28.45
CA LEU A 18 -41.52 -12.83 28.09
C LEU A 18 -41.23 -11.65 27.14
N PRO A 19 -40.33 -10.75 27.48
CA PRO A 19 -39.94 -9.73 26.51
C PRO A 19 -39.48 -10.51 25.26
N VAL A 20 -40.14 -10.32 24.13
CA VAL A 20 -39.60 -10.68 22.85
C VAL A 20 -38.30 -9.89 22.77
N TRP A 21 -37.22 -10.56 23.09
CA TRP A 21 -35.88 -9.98 22.84
C TRP A 21 -35.85 -9.78 21.34
N ALA A 22 -36.11 -8.53 20.92
CA ALA A 22 -35.92 -8.15 19.54
C ALA A 22 -34.47 -8.53 19.22
N GLN A 23 -34.30 -9.55 18.36
CA GLN A 23 -32.96 -9.92 17.91
C GLN A 23 -32.29 -8.65 17.41
N LYS A 24 -31.14 -8.30 18.04
CA LYS A 24 -30.35 -7.18 17.53
C LYS A 24 -30.13 -7.38 16.03
N PRO A 25 -30.44 -6.40 15.20
CA PRO A 25 -30.25 -6.53 13.75
C PRO A 25 -28.79 -6.87 13.49
N MET A 26 -28.56 -7.95 12.73
CA MET A 26 -27.20 -8.39 12.37
C MET A 26 -26.85 -7.88 10.99
N PHE A 27 -25.55 -7.57 10.78
CA PHE A 27 -25.02 -7.20 9.47
C PHE A 27 -25.27 -8.32 8.47
N ASN A 28 -25.92 -7.99 7.35
CA ASN A 28 -26.27 -8.94 6.30
C ASN A 28 -25.34 -8.76 5.09
N ALA A 29 -24.42 -9.70 4.92
CA ALA A 29 -23.46 -9.69 3.83
C ALA A 29 -24.10 -9.80 2.43
N ASP A 30 -25.22 -10.53 2.31
CA ASP A 30 -25.91 -10.64 1.02
C ASP A 30 -26.58 -9.32 0.62
N SER A 31 -27.12 -8.57 1.59
CA SER A 31 -27.64 -7.22 1.37
C SER A 31 -26.52 -6.27 0.95
N ALA A 32 -25.39 -6.29 1.65
CA ALA A 32 -24.21 -5.48 1.28
C ALA A 32 -23.71 -5.86 -0.12
N TYR A 33 -23.57 -7.13 -0.43
CA TYR A 33 -23.15 -7.60 -1.75
C TYR A 33 -24.13 -7.17 -2.87
N ALA A 34 -25.43 -7.16 -2.61
CA ALA A 34 -26.40 -6.64 -3.56
C ALA A 34 -26.20 -5.12 -3.83
N HIS A 35 -25.77 -4.35 -2.82
CA HIS A 35 -25.41 -2.95 -3.00
C HIS A 35 -24.11 -2.78 -3.80
N VAL A 36 -23.08 -3.61 -3.54
CA VAL A 36 -21.86 -3.66 -4.37
C VAL A 36 -22.23 -3.93 -5.83
N LYS A 37 -23.06 -4.96 -6.09
CA LYS A 37 -23.50 -5.29 -7.45
C LYS A 37 -24.23 -4.12 -8.11
N HIS A 38 -25.09 -3.42 -7.38
CA HIS A 38 -25.81 -2.27 -7.94
C HIS A 38 -24.84 -1.15 -8.32
N LEU A 39 -23.90 -0.81 -7.44
CA LEU A 39 -22.92 0.26 -7.69
C LEU A 39 -21.96 -0.08 -8.82
N SER A 40 -21.36 -1.29 -8.79
CA SER A 40 -20.26 -1.65 -9.70
C SER A 40 -20.72 -2.26 -11.03
N VAL A 41 -21.93 -2.85 -11.10
CA VAL A 41 -22.45 -3.50 -12.33
C VAL A 41 -23.61 -2.74 -12.93
N THR A 42 -24.62 -2.34 -12.12
CA THR A 42 -25.82 -1.67 -12.66
C THR A 42 -25.54 -0.21 -13.01
N ILE A 43 -24.84 0.50 -12.14
CA ILE A 43 -24.38 1.88 -12.40
C ILE A 43 -23.06 1.84 -13.17
N GLY A 44 -22.14 0.96 -12.76
CA GLY A 44 -20.83 0.77 -13.39
C GLY A 44 -19.77 1.76 -12.91
N PRO A 45 -18.74 2.03 -13.74
CA PRO A 45 -17.66 2.96 -13.42
C PRO A 45 -18.22 4.36 -13.07
N ARG A 46 -17.71 4.91 -11.97
CA ARG A 46 -18.26 6.12 -11.32
C ARG A 46 -17.19 7.16 -11.01
N PRO A 47 -16.33 7.53 -11.97
CA PRO A 47 -15.29 8.52 -11.68
C PRO A 47 -15.91 9.87 -11.31
N MET A 48 -15.20 10.63 -10.49
CA MET A 48 -15.63 11.96 -10.04
C MET A 48 -16.17 12.81 -11.21
N GLY A 49 -17.35 13.41 -11.06
CA GLY A 49 -17.99 14.27 -12.05
C GLY A 49 -18.78 13.55 -13.13
N SER A 50 -18.70 12.23 -13.20
CA SER A 50 -19.45 11.44 -14.16
C SER A 50 -20.96 11.39 -13.83
N ALA A 51 -21.78 11.16 -14.87
CA ALA A 51 -23.22 10.93 -14.68
C ALA A 51 -23.48 9.73 -13.74
N ASN A 52 -22.64 8.71 -13.80
CA ASN A 52 -22.72 7.52 -12.96
C ASN A 52 -22.43 7.84 -11.48
N GLU A 53 -21.43 8.68 -11.19
CA GLU A 53 -21.19 9.13 -9.82
C GLU A 53 -22.39 9.90 -9.28
N GLN A 54 -22.92 10.83 -10.07
CA GLN A 54 -24.11 11.60 -9.71
C GLN A 54 -25.35 10.70 -9.50
N GLN A 55 -25.48 9.64 -10.28
CA GLN A 55 -26.52 8.63 -10.09
C GLN A 55 -26.31 7.85 -8.79
N ALA A 56 -25.08 7.42 -8.52
CA ALA A 56 -24.74 6.67 -7.32
C ALA A 56 -24.98 7.49 -6.04
N LEU A 57 -24.58 8.77 -6.02
CA LEU A 57 -24.85 9.71 -4.91
C LEU A 57 -26.35 9.84 -4.63
N ARG A 58 -27.16 10.06 -5.68
CA ARG A 58 -28.63 10.15 -5.54
C ARG A 58 -29.22 8.82 -5.07
N TRP A 59 -28.79 7.71 -5.65
CA TRP A 59 -29.25 6.38 -5.26
C TRP A 59 -28.95 6.08 -3.78
N ALA A 60 -27.77 6.43 -3.28
CA ALA A 60 -27.41 6.28 -1.88
C ALA A 60 -28.34 7.11 -0.97
N ALA A 61 -28.62 8.37 -1.34
CA ALA A 61 -29.56 9.24 -0.60
C ALA A 61 -30.98 8.63 -0.56
N GLU A 62 -31.47 8.11 -1.68
CA GLU A 62 -32.76 7.42 -1.76
C GLU A 62 -32.81 6.16 -0.89
N LYS A 63 -31.72 5.39 -0.86
CA LYS A 63 -31.60 4.20 0.01
C LYS A 63 -31.68 4.59 1.48
N PHE A 64 -30.89 5.56 1.92
CA PHE A 64 -30.94 6.06 3.29
C PHE A 64 -32.34 6.56 3.67
N LYS A 65 -32.96 7.32 2.78
CA LYS A 65 -34.35 7.79 2.98
C LYS A 65 -35.33 6.64 3.10
N SER A 66 -35.21 5.61 2.25
CA SER A 66 -36.07 4.44 2.28
C SER A 66 -35.94 3.62 3.57
N TYR A 67 -34.81 3.72 4.26
CA TYR A 67 -34.60 3.10 5.57
C TYR A 67 -35.15 3.94 6.73
N GLY A 68 -35.56 5.18 6.48
CA GLY A 68 -36.17 6.05 7.49
C GLY A 68 -35.20 7.05 8.10
N ALA A 69 -34.15 7.44 7.35
CA ALA A 69 -33.34 8.60 7.74
C ALA A 69 -34.21 9.84 7.90
N ASP A 70 -34.03 10.56 8.97
CA ASP A 70 -34.73 11.85 9.21
C ASP A 70 -34.42 12.85 8.10
N THR A 71 -33.18 12.91 7.72
CA THR A 71 -32.69 13.73 6.61
C THR A 71 -31.76 12.91 5.75
N ALA A 72 -32.00 12.89 4.42
CA ALA A 72 -31.08 12.29 3.45
C ALA A 72 -31.02 13.15 2.18
N PHE A 73 -29.83 13.62 1.82
CA PHE A 73 -29.63 14.51 0.67
C PHE A 73 -28.19 14.40 0.14
N VAL A 74 -27.97 14.92 -1.06
CA VAL A 74 -26.62 15.12 -1.60
C VAL A 74 -26.20 16.55 -1.33
N MET A 75 -25.06 16.74 -0.68
CA MET A 75 -24.40 18.02 -0.48
C MET A 75 -23.46 18.27 -1.67
N PRO A 76 -23.87 19.09 -2.67
CA PRO A 76 -23.11 19.22 -3.90
C PRO A 76 -21.91 20.16 -3.71
N PHE A 77 -20.87 19.95 -4.50
CA PHE A 77 -19.75 20.87 -4.60
C PHE A 77 -19.21 20.95 -6.03
N LEU A 78 -18.54 22.06 -6.32
CA LEU A 78 -17.80 22.28 -7.54
C LEU A 78 -16.32 22.45 -7.18
N LYS A 79 -15.49 21.60 -7.70
CA LYS A 79 -14.03 21.64 -7.53
C LYS A 79 -13.37 21.45 -8.90
N ALA A 80 -12.14 21.89 -9.00
CA ALA A 80 -11.36 21.77 -10.24
C ALA A 80 -10.11 20.91 -10.02
N PRO A 81 -10.26 19.58 -9.76
CA PRO A 81 -9.11 18.70 -9.80
C PRO A 81 -8.54 18.78 -11.21
N HIS A 82 -7.23 18.94 -11.32
CA HIS A 82 -6.54 19.07 -12.62
C HIS A 82 -7.04 20.24 -13.52
N GLY A 83 -7.61 21.31 -12.92
CA GLY A 83 -8.00 22.53 -13.64
C GLY A 83 -9.35 22.48 -14.35
N VAL A 84 -10.06 21.36 -14.33
CA VAL A 84 -11.39 21.23 -14.93
C VAL A 84 -12.47 21.33 -13.84
N ASN A 85 -13.36 22.30 -13.96
CA ASN A 85 -14.51 22.44 -13.06
C ASN A 85 -15.37 21.18 -13.10
N THR A 86 -15.37 20.44 -12.02
CA THR A 86 -16.06 19.16 -11.89
C THR A 86 -17.07 19.22 -10.76
N THR A 87 -18.33 18.87 -11.06
CA THR A 87 -19.39 18.78 -10.07
C THR A 87 -19.43 17.39 -9.46
N SER A 88 -19.31 17.30 -8.15
CA SER A 88 -19.49 16.09 -7.37
C SER A 88 -20.32 16.37 -6.12
N GLY A 89 -20.33 15.51 -5.13
CA GLY A 89 -21.10 15.72 -3.91
C GLY A 89 -20.77 14.71 -2.81
N VAL A 90 -21.39 14.95 -1.66
CA VAL A 90 -21.39 14.01 -0.54
C VAL A 90 -22.84 13.64 -0.22
N THR A 91 -23.15 12.35 -0.25
CA THR A 91 -24.44 11.89 0.27
C THR A 91 -24.37 11.87 1.79
N VAL A 92 -25.34 12.52 2.42
CA VAL A 92 -25.43 12.64 3.88
C VAL A 92 -26.80 12.13 4.34
N ALA A 93 -26.80 11.28 5.36
CA ALA A 93 -28.03 10.78 5.99
C ALA A 93 -27.92 10.82 7.51
N LEU A 94 -28.93 11.35 8.19
CA LEU A 94 -29.01 11.49 9.64
C LEU A 94 -30.07 10.57 10.22
N PHE A 95 -29.66 9.86 11.29
CA PHE A 95 -30.53 9.09 12.16
C PHE A 95 -30.40 9.66 13.59
N PRO A 96 -31.36 10.45 14.05
CA PRO A 96 -31.26 11.16 15.32
C PRO A 96 -31.11 10.20 16.51
N GLY A 97 -30.21 10.56 17.41
CA GLY A 97 -30.04 9.95 18.72
C GLY A 97 -30.67 10.79 19.82
N LEU A 98 -30.37 10.42 21.05
CA LEU A 98 -30.78 11.18 22.28
C LEU A 98 -29.91 12.42 22.49
N SER A 99 -28.76 12.50 21.84
CA SER A 99 -27.81 13.62 21.87
C SER A 99 -27.56 14.14 20.46
N ASP A 100 -27.30 15.44 20.36
CA ASP A 100 -26.87 16.10 19.13
C ASP A 100 -25.46 15.75 18.70
N SER A 101 -24.66 15.14 19.58
CA SER A 101 -23.32 14.67 19.23
C SER A 101 -23.40 13.56 18.16
N ILE A 102 -22.51 13.64 17.16
CA ILE A 102 -22.61 12.85 15.94
C ILE A 102 -21.43 11.84 15.88
N ILE A 103 -21.75 10.61 15.50
CA ILE A 103 -20.78 9.64 15.00
C ILE A 103 -20.99 9.52 13.48
N VAL A 104 -19.91 9.72 12.71
CA VAL A 104 -19.92 9.56 11.25
C VAL A 104 -19.47 8.15 10.87
N VAL A 105 -20.17 7.52 9.95
CA VAL A 105 -19.75 6.31 9.28
C VAL A 105 -19.77 6.58 7.77
N GLY A 106 -18.61 6.46 7.11
CA GLY A 106 -18.51 6.82 5.70
C GLY A 106 -17.59 5.92 4.90
N GLY A 107 -17.61 6.13 3.61
CA GLY A 107 -16.73 5.55 2.61
C GLY A 107 -16.97 6.24 1.27
N HIS A 108 -15.99 6.22 0.37
CA HIS A 108 -16.18 6.88 -0.91
C HIS A 108 -17.02 6.05 -1.87
N ILE A 109 -17.68 6.74 -2.78
CA ILE A 109 -18.64 6.14 -3.72
C ILE A 109 -18.12 6.18 -5.16
N ASP A 110 -17.17 7.05 -5.46
CA ASP A 110 -16.53 7.13 -6.77
C ASP A 110 -15.59 5.94 -7.03
N SER A 111 -15.18 5.79 -8.26
CA SER A 111 -14.13 4.86 -8.70
C SER A 111 -13.08 5.64 -9.48
N ASP A 112 -11.87 5.08 -9.59
CA ASP A 112 -10.72 5.73 -10.18
C ASP A 112 -10.95 6.20 -11.62
N SER A 113 -11.59 5.40 -12.49
CA SER A 113 -11.67 5.69 -13.92
C SER A 113 -12.98 5.24 -14.58
N ARG A 114 -13.18 5.64 -15.84
CA ARG A 114 -14.34 5.24 -16.65
C ARG A 114 -14.36 3.77 -17.03
N VAL A 115 -13.26 3.07 -16.83
CA VAL A 115 -13.09 1.65 -17.17
C VAL A 115 -12.97 0.77 -15.93
N ASN A 116 -12.87 1.38 -14.75
CA ASN A 116 -12.81 0.68 -13.48
C ASN A 116 -14.20 0.58 -12.83
N PRO A 117 -14.80 -0.62 -12.73
CA PRO A 117 -16.07 -0.80 -12.03
C PRO A 117 -16.02 -0.40 -10.56
N GLY A 118 -14.84 -0.42 -9.93
CA GLY A 118 -14.63 -0.06 -8.54
C GLY A 118 -15.50 -0.90 -7.61
N ALA A 119 -15.46 -2.22 -7.75
CA ALA A 119 -16.30 -3.10 -6.96
C ALA A 119 -15.77 -3.27 -5.54
N SER A 120 -14.46 -3.49 -5.41
CA SER A 120 -13.77 -3.46 -4.12
C SER A 120 -13.50 -2.03 -3.70
N ASP A 121 -12.94 -1.23 -4.59
CA ASP A 121 -12.51 0.15 -4.40
C ASP A 121 -13.47 1.15 -5.10
N ASN A 122 -14.51 1.76 -4.43
CA ASN A 122 -14.92 1.41 -3.07
C ASN A 122 -16.45 1.19 -3.00
N ALA A 123 -17.05 0.53 -4.00
CA ALA A 123 -18.45 0.13 -3.87
C ALA A 123 -18.66 -0.78 -2.63
N SER A 124 -17.63 -1.55 -2.22
CA SER A 124 -17.70 -2.48 -1.11
C SER A 124 -17.79 -1.77 0.24
N GLY A 125 -17.01 -0.75 0.48
CA GLY A 125 -17.08 0.05 1.70
C GLY A 125 -18.38 0.85 1.78
N THR A 126 -18.76 1.55 0.69
CA THR A 126 -20.04 2.24 0.60
C THR A 126 -21.23 1.27 0.83
N ALA A 127 -21.18 0.06 0.31
CA ALA A 127 -22.22 -0.96 0.56
C ALA A 127 -22.30 -1.35 2.04
N CYS A 128 -21.18 -1.46 2.74
CA CYS A 128 -21.15 -1.66 4.18
C CYS A 128 -21.78 -0.48 4.95
N VAL A 129 -21.50 0.76 4.54
CA VAL A 129 -22.10 1.98 5.12
C VAL A 129 -23.63 1.96 4.95
N ILE A 130 -24.12 1.62 3.75
CA ILE A 130 -25.57 1.52 3.46
C ILE A 130 -26.23 0.42 4.28
N GLU A 131 -25.61 -0.75 4.42
CA GLU A 131 -26.16 -1.85 5.21
C GLU A 131 -26.15 -1.53 6.71
N LEU A 132 -25.12 -0.87 7.23
CA LEU A 132 -25.11 -0.37 8.60
C LEU A 132 -26.24 0.63 8.85
N ALA A 133 -26.48 1.56 7.92
CA ALA A 133 -27.62 2.48 8.01
C ALA A 133 -28.96 1.73 8.07
N ARG A 134 -29.14 0.70 7.24
CA ARG A 134 -30.35 -0.14 7.26
C ARG A 134 -30.56 -0.84 8.61
N MET A 135 -29.48 -1.29 9.24
CA MET A 135 -29.54 -1.93 10.56
C MET A 135 -29.92 -0.94 11.66
N TRP A 136 -29.19 0.17 11.72
CA TRP A 136 -29.35 1.17 12.78
C TRP A 136 -30.68 1.94 12.65
N ALA A 137 -31.24 2.06 11.47
CA ALA A 137 -32.60 2.61 11.26
C ALA A 137 -33.69 1.85 12.00
N LYS A 138 -33.48 0.58 12.31
CA LYS A 138 -34.45 -0.26 13.06
C LYS A 138 -34.12 -0.33 14.55
N ALA A 139 -33.02 0.25 14.97
CA ALA A 139 -32.65 0.33 16.38
C ALA A 139 -33.46 1.41 17.10
N PRO A 140 -33.76 1.26 18.41
CA PRO A 140 -34.33 2.34 19.20
C PRO A 140 -33.38 3.54 19.22
N PRO A 141 -33.86 4.76 19.56
CA PRO A 141 -33.00 5.93 19.67
C PRO A 141 -31.77 5.68 20.54
N GLN A 142 -30.61 5.94 19.97
CA GLN A 142 -29.31 5.65 20.57
C GLN A 142 -28.77 6.91 21.28
N ARG A 143 -27.69 6.77 22.04
CA ARG A 143 -27.04 7.90 22.74
C ARG A 143 -26.62 9.01 21.78
N TYR A 144 -25.94 8.67 20.68
CA TYR A 144 -25.42 9.60 19.70
C TYR A 144 -26.22 9.55 18.41
N THR A 145 -26.38 10.69 17.76
CA THR A 145 -26.87 10.78 16.38
C THR A 145 -25.89 10.07 15.45
N LEU A 146 -26.39 9.22 14.57
CA LEU A 146 -25.58 8.58 13.52
C LEU A 146 -25.71 9.34 12.21
N LEU A 147 -24.59 9.63 11.58
CA LEU A 147 -24.50 10.19 10.24
C LEU A 147 -23.82 9.18 9.33
N PHE A 148 -24.53 8.73 8.31
CA PHE A 148 -23.96 7.89 7.27
C PHE A 148 -23.66 8.75 6.05
N ALA A 149 -22.42 8.63 5.51
CA ALA A 149 -21.95 9.43 4.39
C ALA A 149 -21.36 8.57 3.27
N ALA A 150 -21.62 8.99 2.02
CA ALA A 150 -20.92 8.49 0.86
C ALA A 150 -20.21 9.66 0.17
N PHE A 151 -18.87 9.63 0.16
CA PHE A 151 -18.05 10.72 -0.34
C PHE A 151 -17.77 10.53 -1.84
N GLY A 152 -17.95 11.58 -2.65
CA GLY A 152 -17.54 11.57 -4.04
C GLY A 152 -16.18 12.25 -4.22
N GLY A 153 -15.41 11.81 -5.21
CA GLY A 153 -14.11 12.40 -5.55
C GLY A 153 -12.99 12.10 -4.56
N GLU A 154 -13.03 10.98 -3.89
CA GLU A 154 -11.94 10.48 -3.05
C GLU A 154 -10.69 10.21 -3.88
N GLU A 155 -10.84 9.52 -5.00
CA GLU A 155 -9.83 9.12 -5.97
C GLU A 155 -9.07 10.32 -6.61
N ARG A 156 -9.58 11.53 -6.39
CA ARG A 156 -8.96 12.79 -6.80
C ARG A 156 -8.30 13.55 -5.65
N GLY A 157 -8.01 12.86 -4.55
CA GLY A 157 -7.31 13.38 -3.39
C GLY A 157 -8.23 13.78 -2.25
N LEU A 158 -9.18 12.92 -1.90
CA LEU A 158 -10.08 13.06 -0.74
C LEU A 158 -10.99 14.29 -0.84
N ILE A 159 -11.42 14.69 -2.06
CA ILE A 159 -12.10 15.97 -2.27
C ILE A 159 -13.42 16.05 -1.50
N GLY A 160 -14.23 14.98 -1.55
CA GLY A 160 -15.54 14.96 -0.89
C GLY A 160 -15.45 14.98 0.63
N SER A 161 -14.59 14.16 1.22
CA SER A 161 -14.40 14.15 2.68
C SER A 161 -13.75 15.44 3.19
N LYS A 162 -12.81 16.05 2.45
CA LYS A 162 -12.28 17.39 2.75
C LYS A 162 -13.37 18.46 2.68
N PHE A 163 -14.16 18.46 1.60
CA PHE A 163 -15.26 19.40 1.47
C PHE A 163 -16.28 19.25 2.61
N PHE A 164 -16.64 18.02 2.96
CA PHE A 164 -17.55 17.75 4.06
C PHE A 164 -16.99 18.25 5.39
N ALA A 165 -15.74 17.91 5.71
CA ALA A 165 -15.09 18.35 6.96
C ALA A 165 -14.96 19.87 7.08
N GLU A 166 -14.87 20.59 5.96
CA GLU A 166 -14.79 22.05 5.92
C GLU A 166 -16.15 22.74 5.97
N ASN A 167 -17.21 22.15 5.38
CA ASN A 167 -18.44 22.85 5.08
C ASN A 167 -19.70 22.26 5.73
N TYR A 168 -19.63 21.11 6.39
CA TYR A 168 -20.79 20.53 7.06
C TYR A 168 -21.20 21.41 8.25
N PRO A 169 -22.45 21.94 8.31
CA PRO A 169 -22.81 22.97 9.27
C PRO A 169 -22.77 22.54 10.75
N ARG A 170 -22.82 21.23 11.01
CA ARG A 170 -22.78 20.64 12.37
C ARG A 170 -21.48 19.88 12.61
N MET A 171 -20.40 20.26 11.98
CA MET A 171 -19.09 19.59 12.13
C MET A 171 -18.55 19.69 13.55
N ASP A 172 -18.88 20.76 14.25
CA ASP A 172 -18.57 20.97 15.67
C ASP A 172 -19.22 19.95 16.62
N LEU A 173 -20.28 19.26 16.17
CA LEU A 173 -20.94 18.19 16.91
C LEU A 173 -20.39 16.80 16.61
N VAL A 174 -19.54 16.63 15.60
CA VAL A 174 -18.94 15.35 15.25
C VAL A 174 -17.89 14.97 16.31
N ARG A 175 -18.02 13.77 16.86
CA ARG A 175 -17.16 13.26 17.94
C ARG A 175 -16.30 12.07 17.54
N LEU A 176 -16.66 11.36 16.45
CA LEU A 176 -15.98 10.16 16.02
C LEU A 176 -16.31 9.89 14.56
N MET A 177 -15.35 9.36 13.79
CA MET A 177 -15.56 8.94 12.42
C MET A 177 -14.98 7.55 12.17
N PHE A 178 -15.75 6.71 11.49
CA PHE A 178 -15.34 5.44 10.92
C PHE A 178 -15.39 5.51 9.40
N SER A 179 -14.27 5.24 8.75
CA SER A 179 -14.20 5.00 7.30
C SER A 179 -14.13 3.51 7.02
N ILE A 180 -14.73 3.08 5.92
CA ILE A 180 -14.69 1.72 5.43
C ILE A 180 -14.25 1.76 3.97
N ASP A 181 -13.12 1.11 3.70
CA ASP A 181 -12.53 1.09 2.38
C ASP A 181 -12.15 -0.33 1.97
N MET A 182 -12.34 -0.66 0.68
CA MET A 182 -11.98 -1.96 0.09
C MET A 182 -12.48 -3.17 0.89
N ALA A 183 -13.69 -3.05 1.46
CA ALA A 183 -14.24 -4.03 2.43
C ALA A 183 -14.43 -5.44 1.89
N GLY A 184 -14.50 -5.60 0.55
CA GLY A 184 -14.76 -6.88 -0.13
C GLY A 184 -13.52 -7.71 -0.43
N THR A 185 -12.31 -7.20 -0.18
CA THR A 185 -11.08 -7.88 -0.56
C THR A 185 -10.64 -8.91 0.48
N PRO A 186 -10.23 -10.12 0.06
CA PRO A 186 -9.62 -11.12 0.92
C PRO A 186 -8.32 -10.63 1.58
N GLY A 187 -7.92 -11.31 2.66
CA GLY A 187 -6.68 -11.05 3.39
C GLY A 187 -6.90 -10.28 4.68
N TRP A 188 -5.93 -9.48 5.05
CA TRP A 188 -5.92 -8.70 6.29
C TRP A 188 -6.62 -7.34 6.13
N LEU A 189 -6.89 -6.71 7.27
CA LEU A 189 -7.38 -5.35 7.35
C LEU A 189 -6.29 -4.45 7.93
N ILE A 190 -5.98 -3.36 7.25
CA ILE A 190 -5.10 -2.33 7.80
C ILE A 190 -6.00 -1.25 8.42
N PRO A 191 -5.91 -1.03 9.75
CA PRO A 191 -6.53 0.14 10.34
C PRO A 191 -5.66 1.36 10.04
N PHE A 192 -6.10 2.30 9.22
CA PHE A 192 -5.41 3.57 9.07
C PHE A 192 -5.70 4.45 10.28
N ILE A 193 -4.67 4.71 11.08
CA ILE A 193 -4.74 5.33 12.40
C ILE A 193 -3.94 6.60 12.53
N ASP A 194 -3.21 7.00 11.49
CA ASP A 194 -2.39 8.21 11.50
C ASP A 194 -2.39 8.90 10.13
N THR A 195 -2.13 10.19 10.19
CA THR A 195 -1.80 11.07 9.09
C THR A 195 -0.38 11.60 9.28
N GLU A 196 0.06 12.52 8.47
CA GLU A 196 1.36 13.17 8.65
C GLU A 196 1.49 13.87 10.02
N THR A 197 0.40 14.47 10.51
CA THR A 197 0.38 15.32 11.70
C THR A 197 -0.46 14.80 12.87
N HIS A 198 -1.41 13.91 12.63
CA HIS A 198 -2.36 13.44 13.62
C HIS A 198 -2.39 11.92 13.74
N GLN A 199 -2.80 11.42 14.88
CA GLN A 199 -3.04 9.99 15.14
C GLN A 199 -4.39 9.78 15.82
N ALA A 200 -5.02 8.64 15.54
CA ALA A 200 -6.19 8.17 16.26
C ALA A 200 -5.85 7.99 17.76
N PRO A 201 -6.76 8.34 18.68
CA PRO A 201 -6.53 8.12 20.09
C PRO A 201 -6.27 6.64 20.39
N ARG A 202 -5.41 6.40 21.37
CA ARG A 202 -5.04 5.03 21.77
C ARG A 202 -6.26 4.15 22.06
N TRP A 203 -7.26 4.67 22.79
CA TRP A 203 -8.47 3.92 23.14
C TRP A 203 -9.23 3.41 21.90
N LEU A 204 -9.29 4.21 20.82
CA LEU A 204 -9.96 3.83 19.57
C LEU A 204 -9.25 2.66 18.90
N VAL A 205 -7.93 2.70 18.85
CA VAL A 205 -7.10 1.63 18.27
C VAL A 205 -7.19 0.35 19.12
N GLU A 206 -7.07 0.47 20.46
CA GLU A 206 -7.22 -0.68 21.37
C GLU A 206 -8.59 -1.34 21.23
N ASP A 207 -9.64 -0.53 21.11
CA ASP A 207 -11.01 -1.02 20.94
C ASP A 207 -11.22 -1.72 19.61
N ALA A 208 -10.68 -1.18 18.51
CA ALA A 208 -10.75 -1.81 17.19
C ALA A 208 -10.13 -3.22 17.21
N TYR A 209 -8.93 -3.34 17.75
CA TYR A 209 -8.29 -4.65 17.89
C TYR A 209 -8.97 -5.60 18.87
N ALA A 210 -9.57 -5.06 19.95
CA ALA A 210 -10.31 -5.88 20.91
C ALA A 210 -11.58 -6.46 20.28
N VAL A 211 -12.29 -5.65 19.50
CA VAL A 211 -13.50 -6.04 18.76
C VAL A 211 -13.17 -7.08 17.68
N ASP A 212 -12.15 -6.85 16.86
CA ASP A 212 -11.69 -7.79 15.83
C ASP A 212 -11.38 -9.17 16.42
N ARG A 213 -10.69 -9.19 17.56
CA ARG A 213 -10.40 -10.43 18.30
C ARG A 213 -11.65 -11.07 18.88
N ALA A 214 -12.55 -10.29 19.48
CA ALA A 214 -13.78 -10.80 20.08
C ALA A 214 -14.72 -11.41 19.03
N LEU A 215 -14.71 -10.89 17.81
CA LEU A 215 -15.43 -11.44 16.66
C LEU A 215 -14.74 -12.66 16.04
N GLY A 216 -13.52 -13.00 16.47
CA GLY A 216 -12.74 -14.15 16.01
C GLY A 216 -12.01 -13.96 14.70
N TYR A 217 -11.98 -12.77 14.11
CA TYR A 217 -11.31 -12.53 12.84
C TYR A 217 -9.79 -12.46 12.98
N ASN A 218 -9.27 -11.75 14.01
CA ASN A 218 -7.83 -11.49 14.17
C ASN A 218 -7.18 -10.97 12.89
N SER A 219 -7.87 -10.09 12.20
CA SER A 219 -7.53 -9.64 10.85
C SER A 219 -6.82 -8.30 10.80
N LEU A 220 -6.88 -7.52 11.89
CA LEU A 220 -6.26 -6.20 11.93
C LEU A 220 -4.73 -6.31 12.05
N GLU A 221 -4.03 -5.81 11.06
CA GLU A 221 -2.56 -5.70 11.03
C GLU A 221 -2.15 -4.29 10.61
N TYR A 222 -1.51 -3.55 11.52
CA TYR A 222 -0.96 -2.23 11.22
C TYR A 222 0.56 -2.29 11.16
N PRO A 223 1.18 -2.03 10.01
CA PRO A 223 2.63 -1.93 9.91
C PRO A 223 3.15 -0.73 10.70
N THR A 224 3.94 -0.95 11.76
CA THR A 224 4.36 0.08 12.73
C THR A 224 4.95 1.35 12.10
N HIS A 225 5.57 1.23 10.93
CA HIS A 225 6.20 2.33 10.20
C HIS A 225 5.50 2.66 8.89
N PHE A 226 4.24 2.23 8.73
CA PHE A 226 3.48 2.40 7.49
C PHE A 226 3.56 3.85 6.99
N PHE A 227 3.14 4.83 7.79
CA PHE A 227 3.15 6.22 7.36
C PHE A 227 4.55 6.81 7.19
N SER A 228 5.52 6.42 8.02
CA SER A 228 6.89 6.92 7.89
C SER A 228 7.55 6.50 6.57
N ILE A 229 7.19 5.32 6.05
CA ILE A 229 7.72 4.79 4.78
C ILE A 229 6.80 5.18 3.62
N ASN A 230 5.50 5.14 3.81
CA ASN A 230 4.50 5.45 2.80
C ASN A 230 4.62 6.90 2.29
N ASN A 231 4.82 7.87 3.17
CA ASN A 231 5.06 9.26 2.78
C ASN A 231 6.33 9.43 1.92
N ALA A 232 7.33 8.55 2.12
CA ALA A 232 8.55 8.59 1.30
C ALA A 232 8.37 8.00 -0.12
N ILE A 233 7.29 7.24 -0.36
CA ILE A 233 7.04 6.53 -1.63
C ILE A 233 5.75 6.96 -2.35
N GLY A 234 5.07 8.02 -1.90
CA GLY A 234 3.93 8.61 -2.60
C GLY A 234 2.62 8.71 -1.81
N GLY A 235 2.57 8.19 -0.61
CA GLY A 235 1.42 8.33 0.31
C GLY A 235 0.17 7.55 -0.10
N ALA A 236 -0.45 6.84 0.84
CA ALA A 236 -1.82 6.36 0.74
C ALA A 236 -2.67 7.07 1.80
N GLY A 237 -3.90 7.42 1.46
CA GLY A 237 -4.82 8.08 2.38
C GLY A 237 -6.23 7.58 2.14
N SER A 238 -7.15 7.89 3.05
CA SER A 238 -8.58 7.63 2.91
C SER A 238 -9.40 8.70 3.64
N ASP A 239 -10.71 8.64 3.53
CA ASP A 239 -11.68 9.65 3.98
C ASP A 239 -11.64 10.01 5.47
N HIS A 240 -10.97 9.22 6.31
CA HIS A 240 -10.78 9.52 7.73
C HIS A 240 -9.83 10.71 7.98
N MET A 241 -8.88 10.95 7.06
CA MET A 241 -7.80 11.93 7.24
C MET A 241 -8.31 13.36 7.47
N PRO A 242 -9.25 13.91 6.68
CA PRO A 242 -9.76 15.28 6.89
C PRO A 242 -10.44 15.48 8.25
N PHE A 243 -11.01 14.42 8.83
CA PHE A 243 -11.58 14.47 10.19
C PHE A 243 -10.48 14.53 11.25
N MET A 244 -9.41 13.73 11.08
CA MET A 244 -8.26 13.77 11.98
C MET A 244 -7.60 15.16 11.97
N GLU A 245 -7.49 15.81 10.82
CA GLU A 245 -6.98 17.18 10.68
C GLU A 245 -7.83 18.22 11.44
N LYS A 246 -9.11 17.91 11.69
CA LYS A 246 -10.01 18.69 12.56
C LYS A 246 -9.95 18.25 14.02
N ASN A 247 -8.98 17.43 14.42
CA ASN A 247 -8.85 16.83 15.76
C ASN A 247 -10.06 15.97 16.17
N ILE A 248 -10.77 15.38 15.20
CA ILE A 248 -11.84 14.42 15.44
C ILE A 248 -11.21 13.02 15.42
N PRO A 249 -11.39 12.20 16.46
CA PRO A 249 -11.00 10.80 16.44
C PRO A 249 -11.57 10.10 15.22
N ALA A 250 -10.71 9.50 14.41
CA ALA A 250 -11.12 8.77 13.22
C ALA A 250 -10.23 7.56 12.99
N ILE A 251 -10.79 6.54 12.36
CA ILE A 251 -10.10 5.33 11.93
C ILE A 251 -10.71 4.85 10.64
N ASP A 252 -9.87 4.40 9.72
CA ASP A 252 -10.29 3.74 8.50
C ASP A 252 -9.95 2.25 8.54
N PHE A 253 -10.78 1.43 7.92
CA PHE A 253 -10.59 -0.01 7.78
C PHE A 253 -10.46 -0.35 6.31
N THR A 254 -9.21 -0.44 5.82
CA THR A 254 -8.88 -0.75 4.43
C THR A 254 -8.36 -2.17 4.28
N ALA A 255 -8.84 -2.90 3.28
CA ALA A 255 -8.38 -4.26 2.98
C ALA A 255 -7.66 -4.32 1.63
N GLY A 256 -7.01 -5.44 1.35
CA GLY A 256 -6.64 -5.88 0.01
C GLY A 256 -5.42 -5.28 -0.65
N ILE A 257 -4.64 -4.44 0.02
CA ILE A 257 -3.54 -3.66 -0.57
C ILE A 257 -2.51 -4.50 -1.37
N ASN A 258 -2.44 -5.81 -1.17
CA ASN A 258 -1.40 -6.65 -1.78
C ASN A 258 -1.86 -7.53 -2.94
N ILE A 259 -3.16 -7.77 -3.06
CA ILE A 259 -3.72 -8.75 -4.02
C ILE A 259 -4.86 -8.16 -4.84
N ASP A 260 -5.33 -6.98 -4.47
CA ASP A 260 -6.43 -6.32 -5.12
C ASP A 260 -6.00 -5.68 -6.44
N PRO A 261 -6.68 -5.94 -7.55
CA PRO A 261 -6.43 -5.27 -8.83
C PRO A 261 -7.06 -3.87 -8.88
N ILE A 262 -6.94 -3.09 -7.79
CA ILE A 262 -7.48 -1.72 -7.72
C ILE A 262 -7.01 -0.86 -8.90
N HIS A 263 -7.81 0.13 -9.26
CA HIS A 263 -7.54 1.06 -10.36
C HIS A 263 -7.37 0.34 -11.72
N THR A 264 -8.02 -0.81 -11.87
CA THR A 264 -8.05 -1.57 -13.13
C THR A 264 -9.46 -2.11 -13.43
N PRO A 265 -9.78 -2.49 -14.67
CA PRO A 265 -11.06 -3.13 -14.99
C PRO A 265 -11.30 -4.47 -14.29
N GLN A 266 -10.25 -5.08 -13.73
CA GLN A 266 -10.32 -6.32 -12.99
C GLN A 266 -10.86 -6.15 -11.56
N ASP A 267 -11.03 -4.91 -11.08
CA ASP A 267 -11.79 -4.64 -9.85
C ASP A 267 -13.31 -4.73 -10.11
N HIS A 268 -13.78 -5.92 -10.40
CA HIS A 268 -15.17 -6.24 -10.71
C HIS A 268 -15.81 -7.08 -9.60
N ILE A 269 -17.13 -7.23 -9.66
CA ILE A 269 -17.96 -7.89 -8.64
C ILE A 269 -17.50 -9.32 -8.29
N GLY A 270 -16.93 -10.05 -9.23
CA GLY A 270 -16.41 -11.40 -9.01
C GLY A 270 -15.20 -11.46 -8.07
N PHE A 271 -14.55 -10.32 -7.83
CA PHE A 271 -13.43 -10.22 -6.89
C PHE A 271 -13.88 -10.01 -5.43
N VAL A 272 -15.14 -9.60 -5.22
CA VAL A 272 -15.65 -9.24 -3.89
C VAL A 272 -16.13 -10.47 -3.13
N ASP A 273 -15.54 -10.71 -1.95
CA ASP A 273 -15.92 -11.78 -1.02
C ASP A 273 -16.93 -11.29 0.03
N LYS A 274 -18.08 -11.98 0.13
CA LYS A 274 -19.15 -11.66 1.09
C LYS A 274 -18.72 -11.79 2.56
N ASN A 275 -17.80 -12.73 2.87
CA ASN A 275 -17.29 -12.88 4.24
C ASN A 275 -16.43 -11.69 4.64
N MET A 276 -15.71 -11.09 3.68
CA MET A 276 -14.90 -9.89 3.92
C MET A 276 -15.79 -8.67 4.15
N LEU A 277 -16.86 -8.50 3.36
CA LEU A 277 -17.90 -7.50 3.64
C LEU A 277 -18.48 -7.67 5.05
N ALA A 278 -18.82 -8.91 5.42
CA ALA A 278 -19.32 -9.22 6.77
C ALA A 278 -18.31 -8.86 7.86
N ARG A 279 -17.03 -9.14 7.65
CA ARG A 279 -15.94 -8.81 8.58
C ARG A 279 -15.89 -7.30 8.84
N SER A 280 -15.73 -6.50 7.79
CA SER A 280 -15.59 -5.05 7.88
C SER A 280 -16.83 -4.40 8.49
N GLY A 281 -18.03 -4.78 8.01
CA GLY A 281 -19.28 -4.24 8.54
C GLY A 281 -19.52 -4.63 10.01
N ARG A 282 -19.19 -5.86 10.44
CA ARG A 282 -19.37 -6.30 11.83
C ARG A 282 -18.39 -5.66 12.79
N ILE A 283 -17.14 -5.41 12.37
CA ILE A 283 -16.16 -4.68 13.20
C ILE A 283 -16.68 -3.27 13.47
N VAL A 284 -17.08 -2.53 12.45
CA VAL A 284 -17.61 -1.16 12.63
C VAL A 284 -18.92 -1.18 13.44
N ASN A 285 -19.82 -2.15 13.19
CA ASN A 285 -21.04 -2.30 13.98
C ASN A 285 -20.76 -2.50 15.47
N ALA A 286 -19.84 -3.39 15.83
CA ALA A 286 -19.50 -3.67 17.22
C ALA A 286 -18.82 -2.47 17.90
N LEU A 287 -18.04 -1.67 17.17
CA LEU A 287 -17.52 -0.40 17.68
C LEU A 287 -18.64 0.63 17.89
N LEU A 288 -19.58 0.74 16.95
CA LEU A 288 -20.77 1.59 17.12
C LEU A 288 -21.57 1.18 18.37
N GLU A 289 -21.89 -0.10 18.53
CA GLU A 289 -22.58 -0.62 19.72
C GLU A 289 -21.85 -0.23 21.00
N LYS A 290 -20.54 -0.46 21.03
CA LYS A 290 -19.70 -0.13 22.20
C LYS A 290 -19.80 1.35 22.58
N TYR A 291 -19.68 2.27 21.61
CA TYR A 291 -19.70 3.69 21.93
C TYR A 291 -21.12 4.22 22.17
N GLN A 292 -22.13 3.64 21.54
CA GLN A 292 -23.52 3.96 21.88
C GLN A 292 -23.88 3.55 23.33
N GLU A 293 -23.38 2.42 23.79
CA GLU A 293 -23.61 1.94 25.15
C GLU A 293 -22.75 2.69 26.17
N ASN A 294 -21.44 2.78 25.98
CA ASN A 294 -20.49 3.24 27.00
C ASN A 294 -20.10 4.71 26.86
N GLY A 295 -20.41 5.35 25.73
CA GLY A 295 -19.96 6.70 25.41
C GLY A 295 -18.56 6.72 24.79
N ILE A 296 -18.22 7.86 24.17
CA ILE A 296 -16.92 8.11 23.54
C ILE A 296 -15.99 8.71 24.60
N PRO A 297 -14.78 8.16 24.82
CA PRO A 297 -13.79 8.75 25.69
C PRO A 297 -13.40 10.17 25.26
N SER A 298 -13.11 11.03 26.23
CA SER A 298 -12.75 12.44 25.96
C SER A 298 -11.26 12.67 25.72
N ASP A 299 -10.42 11.65 25.92
CA ASP A 299 -8.98 11.75 25.69
C ASP A 299 -8.69 11.64 24.19
N HIS A 300 -8.08 12.69 23.63
CA HIS A 300 -7.66 12.76 22.22
C HIS A 300 -6.14 12.67 22.06
N ALA A 301 -5.39 12.35 23.12
CA ALA A 301 -3.94 12.26 23.07
C ALA A 301 -3.47 11.12 22.13
N GLY A 302 -2.76 11.48 21.08
CA GLY A 302 -2.44 10.57 20.02
C GLY A 302 -1.07 10.75 19.37
N HIS A 303 0.03 10.95 20.13
CA HIS A 303 1.36 10.85 19.54
C HIS A 303 2.13 9.71 20.18
N TYR A 304 2.08 8.54 19.53
CA TYR A 304 2.69 7.31 20.01
C TYR A 304 3.24 6.47 18.84
N MET A 305 4.09 5.52 19.17
CA MET A 305 4.41 4.39 18.32
C MET A 305 3.70 3.15 18.87
N MET A 306 2.91 2.50 18.06
CA MET A 306 2.31 1.22 18.41
C MET A 306 3.34 0.10 18.18
N TRP A 307 3.60 -0.68 19.24
CA TRP A 307 4.60 -1.73 19.22
C TRP A 307 4.00 -3.05 19.70
N GLU A 308 3.90 -4.02 18.82
CA GLU A 308 3.41 -5.35 19.19
C GLU A 308 4.54 -6.19 19.78
N THR A 309 4.32 -6.72 20.98
CA THR A 309 5.28 -7.53 21.74
C THR A 309 4.61 -8.82 22.24
N PHE A 310 5.38 -9.74 22.81
CA PHE A 310 4.83 -10.93 23.47
C PHE A 310 3.95 -10.59 24.70
N LEU A 311 4.05 -9.36 25.25
CA LEU A 311 3.19 -8.83 26.29
C LEU A 311 1.92 -8.14 25.74
N GLY A 312 1.66 -8.24 24.44
CA GLY A 312 0.60 -7.55 23.72
C GLY A 312 1.05 -6.22 23.13
N ARG A 313 0.08 -5.41 22.69
CA ARG A 313 0.34 -4.09 22.09
C ARG A 313 0.76 -3.08 23.14
N GLN A 314 1.85 -2.39 22.84
CA GLN A 314 2.38 -1.30 23.66
C GLN A 314 2.29 0.00 22.87
N PHE A 315 1.88 1.07 23.53
CA PHE A 315 1.81 2.41 22.96
C PHE A 315 2.90 3.26 23.61
N ILE A 316 3.97 3.50 22.87
CA ILE A 316 5.14 4.23 23.36
C ILE A 316 4.95 5.71 23.01
N PRO A 317 4.77 6.62 24.00
CA PRO A 317 4.62 8.03 23.73
C PRO A 317 5.84 8.60 22.99
N THR A 318 5.61 9.51 22.06
CA THR A 318 6.68 10.11 21.24
C THR A 318 7.75 10.80 22.09
N TRP A 319 7.35 11.51 23.17
CA TRP A 319 8.30 12.14 24.09
C TRP A 319 9.26 11.14 24.76
N LEU A 320 8.75 9.94 25.11
CA LEU A 320 9.58 8.89 25.70
C LEU A 320 10.58 8.34 24.68
N MET A 321 10.19 8.21 23.40
CA MET A 321 11.11 7.81 22.34
C MET A 321 12.28 8.77 22.21
N PHE A 322 12.02 10.08 22.21
CA PHE A 322 13.09 11.09 22.19
C PHE A 322 14.03 10.99 23.39
N ILE A 323 13.48 10.78 24.59
CA ILE A 323 14.31 10.55 25.78
C ILE A 323 15.19 9.32 25.60
N VAL A 324 14.64 8.19 25.13
CA VAL A 324 15.40 6.96 24.91
C VAL A 324 16.50 7.16 23.85
N VAL A 325 16.22 7.89 22.78
CA VAL A 325 17.24 8.21 21.75
C VAL A 325 18.36 9.05 22.33
N ILE A 326 18.04 10.10 23.08
CA ILE A 326 19.04 10.98 23.71
C ILE A 326 19.89 10.19 24.74
N VAL A 327 19.24 9.43 25.61
CA VAL A 327 19.94 8.62 26.62
C VAL A 327 20.76 7.52 25.96
N GLY A 328 20.29 6.93 24.86
CA GLY A 328 21.05 5.97 24.06
C GLY A 328 22.31 6.57 23.45
N LEU A 329 22.23 7.77 22.88
CA LEU A 329 23.40 8.49 22.36
C LEU A 329 24.40 8.84 23.48
N ILE A 330 23.92 9.33 24.61
CA ILE A 330 24.75 9.61 25.79
C ILE A 330 25.43 8.31 26.27
N ALA A 331 24.68 7.22 26.36
CA ALA A 331 25.21 5.90 26.73
C ALA A 331 26.27 5.39 25.73
N GLY A 332 26.05 5.60 24.44
CA GLY A 332 27.04 5.29 23.40
C GLY A 332 28.35 6.02 23.58
N VAL A 333 28.29 7.35 23.78
CA VAL A 333 29.48 8.17 24.08
C VAL A 333 30.11 7.75 25.41
N GLY A 334 29.32 7.56 26.46
CA GLY A 334 29.78 7.08 27.75
C GLY A 334 30.48 5.71 27.65
N GLY A 335 29.95 4.80 26.85
CA GLY A 335 30.54 3.50 26.57
C GLY A 335 31.92 3.62 25.89
N ILE A 336 32.08 4.54 24.94
CA ILE A 336 33.39 4.84 24.32
C ILE A 336 34.38 5.36 25.35
N LEU A 337 33.97 6.32 26.20
CA LEU A 337 34.82 6.89 27.24
C LEU A 337 35.25 5.83 28.28
N GLN A 338 34.34 4.97 28.70
CA GLN A 338 34.63 3.86 29.61
C GLN A 338 35.56 2.84 28.96
N ALA A 339 35.31 2.43 27.72
CA ALA A 339 36.15 1.48 27.00
C ALA A 339 37.59 2.00 26.86
N ARG A 340 37.80 3.31 26.70
CA ARG A 340 39.12 3.94 26.66
C ARG A 340 39.87 3.90 28.00
N LYS A 341 39.14 3.89 29.13
CA LYS A 341 39.76 3.76 30.46
C LYS A 341 40.23 2.33 30.75
N PHE A 342 39.60 1.32 30.20
CA PHE A 342 39.85 -0.08 30.52
C PHE A 342 40.85 -0.77 29.58
N GLY A 343 41.32 -0.16 28.50
CA GLY A 343 42.25 -0.81 27.60
C GLY A 343 42.90 0.13 26.57
N ASP A 344 43.83 -0.44 25.79
CA ASP A 344 44.43 0.25 24.65
C ASP A 344 43.36 0.54 23.59
N SER A 345 42.97 1.81 23.49
CA SER A 345 41.87 2.28 22.65
C SER A 345 42.31 2.67 21.24
N SER A 346 43.56 2.39 20.86
CA SER A 346 44.07 2.71 19.53
C SER A 346 43.25 2.00 18.44
N LEU A 347 42.42 2.75 17.71
CA LEU A 347 41.65 2.23 16.57
C LEU A 347 42.57 1.74 15.43
N SER A 348 43.80 2.25 15.33
CA SER A 348 44.77 1.80 14.35
C SER A 348 45.29 0.42 14.64
N LYS A 349 45.48 0.06 15.93
CA LYS A 349 45.81 -1.31 16.33
C LYS A 349 44.60 -2.20 16.20
N GLY A 350 44.55 -2.97 15.14
CA GLY A 350 43.43 -3.89 14.87
C GLY A 350 42.48 -3.44 13.72
N LEU A 351 42.91 -2.51 12.91
CA LEU A 351 42.15 -2.11 11.69
C LEU A 351 41.87 -3.35 10.82
N PHE A 352 42.88 -4.17 10.57
CA PHE A 352 42.72 -5.42 9.83
C PHE A 352 41.77 -6.43 10.52
N SER A 353 41.67 -6.40 11.85
CA SER A 353 40.69 -7.21 12.57
C SER A 353 39.26 -6.72 12.33
N GLY A 354 39.06 -5.41 12.24
CA GLY A 354 37.79 -4.82 11.85
C GLY A 354 37.36 -5.24 10.44
N THR A 355 38.27 -5.14 9.47
CA THR A 355 38.04 -5.63 8.09
C THR A 355 37.70 -7.12 8.03
N LYS A 356 38.40 -7.94 8.81
CA LYS A 356 38.12 -9.39 8.91
C LYS A 356 36.71 -9.64 9.44
N LEU A 357 36.28 -8.94 10.49
CA LEU A 357 34.93 -9.04 11.03
C LEU A 357 33.87 -8.55 10.02
N PHE A 358 34.17 -7.50 9.28
CA PHE A 358 33.29 -7.06 8.18
C PHE A 358 33.11 -8.15 7.12
N LEU A 359 34.22 -8.79 6.68
CA LEU A 359 34.14 -9.92 5.73
C LEU A 359 33.38 -11.12 6.31
N LEU A 360 33.54 -11.43 7.60
CA LEU A 360 32.76 -12.48 8.26
C LEU A 360 31.28 -12.12 8.32
N MET A 361 30.94 -10.85 8.54
CA MET A 361 29.56 -10.42 8.55
C MET A 361 28.90 -10.54 7.16
N ILE A 362 29.64 -10.27 6.08
CA ILE A 362 29.18 -10.54 4.72
C ILE A 362 28.82 -12.02 4.56
N VAL A 363 29.69 -12.92 5.01
CA VAL A 363 29.44 -14.38 4.95
C VAL A 363 28.19 -14.74 5.75
N ILE A 364 28.04 -14.24 6.98
CA ILE A 364 26.87 -14.53 7.82
C ILE A 364 25.59 -13.99 7.15
N ALA A 365 25.61 -12.75 6.66
CA ALA A 365 24.48 -12.13 5.98
C ALA A 365 24.10 -12.87 4.68
N ALA A 366 25.08 -13.32 3.91
CA ALA A 366 24.83 -14.14 2.72
C ALA A 366 24.20 -15.50 3.09
N PHE A 367 24.69 -16.17 4.13
CA PHE A 367 24.08 -17.42 4.62
C PHE A 367 22.66 -17.22 5.10
N THR A 368 22.32 -16.12 5.76
CA THR A 368 20.95 -15.80 6.20
C THR A 368 19.95 -15.86 5.04
N GLN A 369 20.36 -15.43 3.84
CA GLN A 369 19.53 -15.39 2.65
C GLN A 369 19.63 -16.63 1.76
N PHE A 370 20.67 -17.43 1.94
CA PHE A 370 20.94 -18.58 1.05
C PHE A 370 19.80 -19.58 1.06
N GLY A 371 19.19 -19.82 2.23
CA GLY A 371 18.03 -20.72 2.37
C GLY A 371 16.79 -20.18 1.62
N GLU A 372 16.56 -18.89 1.67
CA GLU A 372 15.49 -18.25 0.88
C GLU A 372 15.73 -18.44 -0.62
N GLY A 373 16.94 -18.14 -1.10
CA GLY A 373 17.30 -18.32 -2.51
C GLY A 373 17.11 -19.75 -3.01
N LEU A 374 17.44 -20.73 -2.18
CA LEU A 374 17.20 -22.14 -2.49
C LEU A 374 15.70 -22.45 -2.61
N LEU A 375 14.89 -21.95 -1.68
CA LEU A 375 13.44 -22.15 -1.70
C LEU A 375 12.77 -21.39 -2.86
N GLN A 376 13.28 -20.24 -3.26
CA GLN A 376 12.82 -19.53 -4.46
C GLN A 376 12.96 -20.39 -5.71
N ILE A 377 14.11 -21.07 -5.87
CA ILE A 377 14.35 -21.97 -7.00
C ILE A 377 13.41 -23.17 -6.94
N ILE A 378 13.27 -23.81 -5.78
CA ILE A 378 12.47 -25.03 -5.62
C ILE A 378 10.97 -24.74 -5.79
N LYS A 379 10.47 -23.69 -5.14
CA LYS A 379 9.05 -23.34 -5.15
C LYS A 379 8.64 -22.46 -6.35
N GLY A 380 9.61 -21.79 -6.99
CA GLY A 380 9.37 -20.93 -8.12
C GLY A 380 8.57 -19.67 -7.82
N THR A 381 8.74 -19.16 -6.62
CA THR A 381 8.16 -17.88 -6.21
C THR A 381 9.25 -16.96 -5.69
N ARG A 382 9.12 -15.67 -5.93
CA ARG A 382 10.11 -14.67 -5.49
C ARG A 382 10.06 -14.45 -3.98
N TYR A 383 8.88 -14.46 -3.39
CA TYR A 383 8.66 -14.17 -1.98
C TYR A 383 7.95 -15.30 -1.25
N PRO A 384 8.60 -16.49 -1.12
CA PRO A 384 7.98 -17.68 -0.52
C PRO A 384 7.55 -17.47 0.93
N TRP A 385 8.11 -16.47 1.61
CA TRP A 385 7.87 -16.16 3.02
C TRP A 385 6.69 -15.22 3.27
N LEU A 386 6.10 -14.55 2.25
CA LEU A 386 4.96 -13.65 2.44
C LEU A 386 3.71 -14.38 2.95
N THR A 387 3.55 -15.64 2.58
CA THR A 387 2.43 -16.49 3.04
C THR A 387 2.65 -17.06 4.44
N HIS A 388 3.90 -17.47 4.76
CA HIS A 388 4.27 -18.17 6.00
C HIS A 388 5.49 -17.51 6.65
N PHE A 389 5.34 -16.24 7.03
CA PHE A 389 6.46 -15.40 7.45
C PHE A 389 7.27 -15.98 8.62
N HIS A 390 6.59 -16.46 9.67
CA HIS A 390 7.24 -16.93 10.89
C HIS A 390 8.07 -18.21 10.66
N GLU A 391 7.54 -19.11 9.86
CA GLU A 391 8.20 -20.36 9.49
C GLU A 391 9.49 -20.08 8.70
N TYR A 392 9.42 -19.15 7.76
CA TYR A 392 10.60 -18.76 6.99
C TYR A 392 11.65 -18.02 7.84
N MET A 393 11.22 -17.23 8.85
CA MET A 393 12.14 -16.60 9.79
C MET A 393 12.92 -17.62 10.62
N ILE A 394 12.29 -18.72 11.04
CA ILE A 394 12.98 -19.82 11.71
C ILE A 394 14.05 -20.42 10.78
N TYR A 395 13.73 -20.63 9.52
CA TYR A 395 14.68 -21.16 8.54
C TYR A 395 15.85 -20.21 8.28
N ALA A 396 15.60 -18.93 8.16
CA ALA A 396 16.63 -17.91 8.05
C ALA A 396 17.55 -17.88 9.30
N ALA A 397 16.97 -18.08 10.50
CA ALA A 397 17.75 -18.20 11.72
C ALA A 397 18.66 -19.44 11.71
N ILE A 398 18.17 -20.61 11.25
CA ILE A 398 18.99 -21.82 11.10
C ILE A 398 20.17 -21.57 10.14
N TRP A 399 19.92 -20.93 9.00
CA TRP A 399 20.97 -20.56 8.05
C TRP A 399 21.94 -19.51 8.60
N THR A 400 21.46 -18.57 9.42
CA THR A 400 22.31 -17.60 10.12
C THR A 400 23.27 -18.33 11.08
N VAL A 401 22.78 -19.34 11.81
CA VAL A 401 23.64 -20.20 12.68
C VAL A 401 24.65 -20.95 11.83
N ALA A 402 24.28 -21.42 10.64
CA ALA A 402 25.26 -22.03 9.70
C ALA A 402 26.34 -21.02 9.29
N GLY A 403 25.95 -19.78 8.97
CA GLY A 403 26.87 -18.68 8.66
C GLY A 403 27.83 -18.39 9.82
N PHE A 404 27.35 -18.35 11.06
CA PHE A 404 28.19 -18.23 12.25
C PHE A 404 29.14 -19.41 12.41
N TRP A 405 28.69 -20.63 12.14
CA TRP A 405 29.54 -21.80 12.21
C TRP A 405 30.70 -21.77 11.19
N VAL A 406 30.39 -21.40 9.93
CA VAL A 406 31.39 -21.20 8.87
C VAL A 406 32.35 -20.07 9.25
N ALA A 407 31.84 -18.96 9.74
CA ALA A 407 32.65 -17.85 10.22
C ALA A 407 33.59 -18.30 11.36
N ALA A 408 33.07 -19.08 12.33
CA ALA A 408 33.87 -19.62 13.43
C ALA A 408 34.97 -20.56 12.94
N GLN A 409 34.74 -21.41 11.90
CA GLN A 409 35.80 -22.23 11.28
C GLN A 409 36.88 -21.34 10.63
N THR A 410 36.50 -20.31 9.90
CA THR A 410 37.43 -19.39 9.24
C THR A 410 38.34 -18.69 10.25
N THR A 411 37.82 -18.33 11.44
CA THR A 411 38.59 -17.64 12.47
C THR A 411 39.72 -18.48 13.06
N ARG A 412 39.76 -19.81 12.87
CA ARG A 412 40.89 -20.66 13.29
C ARG A 412 42.20 -20.26 12.61
N ARG A 413 42.15 -19.78 11.39
CA ARG A 413 43.31 -19.44 10.56
C ARG A 413 43.66 -17.94 10.61
N TRP A 414 42.83 -17.12 11.20
CA TRP A 414 42.97 -15.67 11.23
C TRP A 414 43.44 -15.20 12.61
N ARG A 415 44.43 -14.33 12.61
CA ARG A 415 44.87 -13.65 13.85
C ARG A 415 44.01 -12.39 14.03
N PHE A 416 43.42 -12.21 15.18
CA PHE A 416 42.63 -11.04 15.58
C PHE A 416 43.33 -10.29 16.70
N SER A 417 43.11 -8.97 16.76
CA SER A 417 43.63 -8.15 17.85
C SER A 417 43.13 -8.64 19.20
N GLU A 418 44.03 -8.62 20.20
CA GLU A 418 43.69 -8.96 21.59
C GLU A 418 42.96 -7.80 22.30
N ASN A 419 42.98 -6.60 21.72
CA ASN A 419 42.33 -5.42 22.27
C ASN A 419 40.78 -5.57 22.20
N ALA A 420 40.19 -6.11 23.27
CA ALA A 420 38.73 -6.32 23.36
C ALA A 420 37.96 -5.00 23.27
N PHE A 421 38.39 -3.97 23.99
CA PHE A 421 37.68 -2.68 24.06
C PHE A 421 37.69 -1.93 22.73
N GLY A 422 38.66 -2.15 21.85
CA GLY A 422 38.65 -1.63 20.48
C GLY A 422 37.48 -2.12 19.64
N TYR A 423 36.95 -3.32 19.86
CA TYR A 423 35.74 -3.81 19.22
C TYR A 423 34.50 -3.14 19.78
N ALA A 424 34.39 -2.96 21.11
CA ALA A 424 33.27 -2.26 21.73
C ALA A 424 33.15 -0.81 21.24
N ILE A 425 34.28 -0.10 21.06
CA ILE A 425 34.31 1.27 20.51
C ILE A 425 33.78 1.28 19.07
N ARG A 426 34.18 0.34 18.22
CA ARG A 426 33.68 0.25 16.84
C ARG A 426 32.18 -0.03 16.79
N ALA A 427 31.67 -0.90 17.66
CA ALA A 427 30.24 -1.15 17.80
C ALA A 427 29.49 0.13 18.17
N ALA A 428 29.97 0.88 19.18
CA ALA A 428 29.37 2.14 19.63
C ALA A 428 29.35 3.19 18.52
N VAL A 429 30.47 3.39 17.81
CA VAL A 429 30.56 4.37 16.72
C VAL A 429 29.56 4.05 15.61
N LEU A 430 29.47 2.80 15.18
CA LEU A 430 28.52 2.40 14.14
C LEU A 430 27.07 2.58 14.59
N LEU A 431 26.73 2.22 15.83
CA LEU A 431 25.37 2.41 16.34
C LEU A 431 25.02 3.89 16.49
N ILE A 432 25.97 4.75 16.90
CA ILE A 432 25.77 6.22 16.94
C ILE A 432 25.51 6.74 15.54
N LEU A 433 26.29 6.33 14.54
CA LEU A 433 26.08 6.74 13.15
C LEU A 433 24.75 6.26 12.60
N LEU A 434 24.35 5.01 12.86
CA LEU A 434 23.03 4.49 12.46
C LEU A 434 21.88 5.22 13.17
N THR A 435 22.03 5.53 14.47
CA THR A 435 21.04 6.32 15.22
C THR A 435 20.89 7.70 14.61
N GLY A 436 22.00 8.39 14.33
CA GLY A 436 22.01 9.70 13.69
C GLY A 436 21.38 9.68 12.30
N LEU A 437 21.73 8.70 11.47
CA LEU A 437 21.16 8.54 10.13
C LEU A 437 19.65 8.31 10.19
N LEU A 438 19.19 7.41 11.03
CA LEU A 438 17.75 7.12 11.13
C LEU A 438 16.96 8.28 11.76
N LEU A 439 17.58 9.06 12.63
CA LEU A 439 16.97 10.26 13.22
C LEU A 439 16.67 11.33 12.16
N THR A 440 17.47 11.42 11.10
CA THR A 440 17.18 12.35 9.99
C THR A 440 15.95 11.93 9.16
N VAL A 441 15.56 10.65 9.22
CA VAL A 441 14.37 10.14 8.54
C VAL A 441 13.16 10.23 9.46
N ASN A 442 13.23 9.58 10.64
CA ASN A 442 12.17 9.62 11.64
C ASN A 442 12.69 9.16 13.02
N ALA A 443 12.29 9.87 14.08
CA ALA A 443 12.68 9.53 15.46
C ALA A 443 12.21 8.10 15.88
N ARG A 444 11.10 7.61 15.33
CA ARG A 444 10.60 6.25 15.58
C ARG A 444 11.61 5.19 15.12
N LEU A 445 12.28 5.42 13.98
CA LEU A 445 13.31 4.49 13.46
C LEU A 445 14.60 4.54 14.29
N ALA A 446 14.98 5.72 14.76
CA ALA A 446 16.19 5.92 15.56
C ALA A 446 16.12 5.25 16.95
N LEU A 447 14.91 4.94 17.45
CA LEU A 447 14.70 4.26 18.73
C LEU A 447 15.45 2.91 18.78
N TYR A 448 15.45 2.14 17.71
CA TYR A 448 15.99 0.78 17.68
C TYR A 448 17.52 0.72 17.90
N PRO A 449 18.35 1.43 17.12
CA PRO A 449 19.77 1.47 17.39
C PRO A 449 20.11 2.21 18.70
N ALA A 450 19.28 3.15 19.15
CA ALA A 450 19.48 3.81 20.46
C ALA A 450 19.31 2.82 21.63
N VAL A 451 18.31 1.93 21.58
CA VAL A 451 18.18 0.85 22.56
C VAL A 451 19.38 -0.10 22.50
N SER A 452 19.88 -0.42 21.30
CA SER A 452 21.09 -1.22 21.15
C SER A 452 22.33 -0.51 21.74
N LEU A 453 22.43 0.83 21.70
CA LEU A 453 23.47 1.61 22.40
C LEU A 453 23.38 1.48 23.92
N LEU A 454 22.17 1.54 24.49
CA LEU A 454 21.95 1.30 25.91
C LEU A 454 22.41 -0.09 26.32
N LEU A 455 22.05 -1.10 25.52
CA LEU A 455 22.46 -2.48 25.77
C LEU A 455 23.97 -2.64 25.65
N LEU A 456 24.63 -1.99 24.68
CA LEU A 456 26.08 -1.99 24.55
C LEU A 456 26.76 -1.34 25.75
N TYR A 457 26.22 -0.23 26.27
CA TYR A 457 26.71 0.40 27.48
C TYR A 457 26.64 -0.56 28.66
N LEU A 458 25.55 -1.31 28.82
CA LEU A 458 25.42 -2.37 29.84
C LEU A 458 26.45 -3.48 29.63
N VAL A 459 26.67 -3.94 28.39
CA VAL A 459 27.69 -4.94 28.05
C VAL A 459 29.08 -4.50 28.50
N ILE A 460 29.43 -3.20 28.35
CA ILE A 460 30.76 -2.69 28.74
C ILE A 460 30.88 -2.54 30.26
N ASN A 461 29.83 -2.18 30.97
CA ASN A 461 29.93 -1.73 32.37
C ASN A 461 29.45 -2.76 33.41
N LEU A 462 28.60 -3.71 33.03
CA LEU A 462 28.17 -4.75 33.99
C LEU A 462 29.35 -5.64 34.42
N ARG A 463 29.39 -6.00 35.71
CA ARG A 463 30.42 -6.85 36.28
C ARG A 463 30.09 -8.36 36.18
N PRO A 464 28.85 -8.80 36.50
CA PRO A 464 28.49 -10.22 36.37
C PRO A 464 28.47 -10.68 34.93
N ALA A 465 29.29 -11.66 34.58
CA ALA A 465 29.41 -12.19 33.21
C ALA A 465 28.05 -12.67 32.63
N ALA A 466 27.18 -13.23 33.47
CA ALA A 466 25.84 -13.64 33.04
C ALA A 466 24.98 -12.46 32.56
N LEU A 467 25.00 -11.32 33.25
CA LEU A 467 24.27 -10.11 32.86
C LEU A 467 24.88 -9.45 31.64
N GLN A 468 26.22 -9.45 31.49
CA GLN A 468 26.89 -9.01 30.28
C GLN A 468 26.46 -9.84 29.07
N LEU A 469 26.44 -11.16 29.23
CA LEU A 469 26.03 -12.08 28.18
C LEU A 469 24.56 -11.87 27.80
N LEU A 470 23.67 -11.71 28.78
CA LEU A 470 22.26 -11.41 28.54
C LEU A 470 22.07 -10.11 27.77
N ALA A 471 22.77 -9.04 28.14
CA ALA A 471 22.75 -7.78 27.43
C ALA A 471 23.30 -7.91 26.00
N ALA A 472 24.36 -8.69 25.79
CA ALA A 472 24.94 -8.94 24.47
C ALA A 472 24.02 -9.78 23.57
N LEU A 473 23.24 -10.71 24.13
CA LEU A 473 22.21 -11.47 23.43
C LEU A 473 21.00 -10.59 23.06
N ALA A 474 20.65 -9.66 23.94
CA ALA A 474 19.54 -8.74 23.71
C ALA A 474 19.89 -7.62 22.69
N LEU A 475 21.17 -7.26 22.55
CA LEU A 475 21.63 -6.12 21.73
C LEU A 475 21.15 -6.17 20.26
N PRO A 476 21.17 -7.29 19.54
CA PRO A 476 20.70 -7.33 18.16
C PRO A 476 19.17 -7.30 18.03
N LEU A 477 18.40 -7.59 19.08
CA LEU A 477 16.96 -7.76 18.98
C LEU A 477 16.19 -6.52 18.47
N PRO A 478 16.49 -5.28 18.92
CA PRO A 478 15.85 -4.09 18.37
C PRO A 478 16.14 -3.95 16.86
N MET A 479 17.40 -4.10 16.47
CA MET A 479 17.83 -4.01 15.08
C MET A 479 17.24 -5.12 14.20
N PHE A 480 17.13 -6.33 14.74
CA PHE A 480 16.46 -7.46 14.10
C PHE A 480 14.98 -7.16 13.88
N ARG A 481 14.29 -6.67 14.91
CA ARG A 481 12.88 -6.31 14.80
C ARG A 481 12.64 -5.28 13.71
N LEU A 482 13.35 -4.15 13.74
CA LEU A 482 13.19 -3.10 12.72
C LEU A 482 13.42 -3.64 11.30
N MET A 483 14.47 -4.42 11.08
CA MET A 483 14.81 -4.93 9.74
C MET A 483 13.85 -6.00 9.25
N PHE A 484 13.66 -7.07 10.02
CA PHE A 484 12.99 -8.27 9.57
C PHE A 484 11.48 -8.30 9.89
N MET A 485 11.05 -7.70 10.99
CA MET A 485 9.64 -7.76 11.38
C MET A 485 8.82 -6.57 10.86
N GLU A 486 9.46 -5.41 10.64
CA GLU A 486 8.76 -4.18 10.32
C GLU A 486 9.12 -3.62 8.94
N THR A 487 10.42 -3.56 8.58
CA THR A 487 10.84 -2.92 7.32
C THR A 487 10.77 -3.86 6.12
N LEU A 488 11.37 -5.04 6.22
CA LEU A 488 11.49 -5.95 5.07
C LEU A 488 10.14 -6.47 4.55
N PRO A 489 9.18 -6.90 5.41
CA PRO A 489 7.87 -7.32 4.94
C PRO A 489 7.10 -6.18 4.25
N PHE A 490 7.14 -4.99 4.84
CA PHE A 490 6.49 -3.82 4.27
C PHE A 490 7.13 -3.43 2.93
N LEU A 491 8.47 -3.35 2.86
CA LEU A 491 9.19 -3.00 1.63
C LEU A 491 8.94 -4.00 0.50
N ALA A 492 8.93 -5.29 0.79
CA ALA A 492 8.63 -6.31 -0.22
C ALA A 492 7.22 -6.12 -0.80
N ARG A 493 6.23 -5.85 0.04
CA ARG A 493 4.85 -5.57 -0.39
C ARG A 493 4.76 -4.28 -1.21
N SER A 494 5.38 -3.19 -0.73
CA SER A 494 5.38 -1.90 -1.43
C SER A 494 6.08 -1.97 -2.78
N LEU A 495 7.18 -2.70 -2.89
CA LEU A 495 7.89 -2.89 -4.16
C LEU A 495 7.05 -3.67 -5.18
N THR A 496 6.20 -4.59 -4.74
CA THR A 496 5.31 -5.33 -5.65
C THR A 496 4.17 -4.44 -6.18
N ILE A 497 3.65 -3.53 -5.36
CA ILE A 497 2.61 -2.56 -5.76
C ILE A 497 3.20 -1.49 -6.68
N ALA A 498 4.35 -0.92 -6.34
CA ALA A 498 4.98 0.17 -7.08
C ALA A 498 5.52 -0.22 -8.47
N GLY A 499 5.33 -1.45 -8.92
CA GLY A 499 5.75 -1.91 -10.23
C GLY A 499 7.25 -2.22 -10.36
N PHE A 500 7.98 -2.28 -9.24
CA PHE A 500 9.33 -2.84 -9.22
C PHE A 500 9.27 -4.33 -9.51
N GLN A 501 9.48 -4.67 -10.78
CA GLN A 501 9.31 -6.03 -11.27
C GLN A 501 10.62 -6.79 -11.13
N ILE A 502 10.75 -7.51 -10.03
CA ILE A 502 11.84 -8.47 -9.84
C ILE A 502 11.37 -9.82 -10.38
N THR A 503 11.30 -9.91 -11.71
CA THR A 503 10.67 -11.03 -12.43
C THR A 503 11.66 -12.10 -12.88
N THR A 504 12.96 -11.80 -12.81
CA THR A 504 14.00 -12.74 -13.21
C THR A 504 14.88 -13.13 -12.03
N PHE A 505 15.47 -14.32 -12.11
CA PHE A 505 16.45 -14.78 -11.12
C PHE A 505 17.65 -13.81 -10.98
N LYS A 506 18.07 -13.15 -12.06
CA LYS A 506 19.15 -12.14 -12.03
C LYS A 506 18.78 -10.95 -11.15
N HIS A 507 17.54 -10.44 -11.26
CA HIS A 507 17.05 -9.36 -10.42
C HIS A 507 16.94 -9.79 -8.95
N ALA A 508 16.47 -11.03 -8.68
CA ALA A 508 16.44 -11.58 -7.33
C ALA A 508 17.84 -11.68 -6.72
N LEU A 509 18.83 -12.12 -7.50
CA LEU A 509 20.23 -12.19 -7.06
C LEU A 509 20.80 -10.80 -6.76
N LEU A 510 20.54 -9.80 -7.60
CA LEU A 510 20.97 -8.42 -7.36
C LEU A 510 20.34 -7.86 -6.08
N PHE A 511 19.04 -8.08 -5.88
CA PHE A 511 18.35 -7.66 -4.64
C PHE A 511 18.95 -8.35 -3.41
N SER A 512 19.24 -9.66 -3.48
CA SER A 512 19.91 -10.41 -2.40
C SER A 512 21.32 -9.89 -2.13
N ALA A 513 22.06 -9.46 -3.15
CA ALA A 513 23.37 -8.85 -2.97
C ALA A 513 23.29 -7.49 -2.25
N ILE A 514 22.32 -6.64 -2.64
CA ILE A 514 22.05 -5.37 -1.98
C ILE A 514 21.63 -5.61 -0.53
N LEU A 515 20.70 -6.53 -0.29
CA LEU A 515 20.25 -6.87 1.05
C LEU A 515 21.39 -7.43 1.91
N THR A 516 22.29 -8.24 1.33
CA THR A 516 23.50 -8.72 2.02
C THR A 516 24.39 -7.55 2.47
N ALA A 517 24.58 -6.55 1.63
CA ALA A 517 25.36 -5.35 1.98
C ALA A 517 24.68 -4.55 3.12
N VAL A 518 23.37 -4.36 3.02
CA VAL A 518 22.59 -3.68 4.06
C VAL A 518 22.65 -4.45 5.39
N LEU A 519 22.37 -5.74 5.39
CA LEU A 519 22.46 -6.58 6.59
C LEU A 519 23.86 -6.60 7.20
N THR A 520 24.90 -6.56 6.36
CA THR A 520 26.28 -6.50 6.83
C THR A 520 26.51 -5.22 7.65
N ILE A 521 26.16 -4.05 7.13
CA ILE A 521 26.31 -2.78 7.85
C ILE A 521 25.42 -2.75 9.10
N TRP A 522 24.21 -3.24 8.98
CA TRP A 522 23.19 -3.22 10.02
C TRP A 522 23.55 -4.04 11.25
N PHE A 523 24.09 -5.25 11.04
CA PHE A 523 24.44 -6.18 12.12
C PHE A 523 25.94 -6.22 12.46
N LEU A 524 26.78 -5.46 11.78
CA LEU A 524 28.20 -5.37 12.11
C LEU A 524 28.47 -4.91 13.57
N PRO A 525 27.68 -3.96 14.16
CA PRO A 525 27.84 -3.64 15.59
C PRO A 525 27.64 -4.83 16.51
N THR A 526 26.70 -5.72 16.18
CA THR A 526 26.47 -6.97 16.91
C THR A 526 27.69 -7.86 16.88
N LEU A 527 28.30 -8.07 15.69
CA LEU A 527 29.48 -8.91 15.55
C LEU A 527 30.70 -8.32 16.28
N PHE A 528 30.86 -7.00 16.27
CA PHE A 528 31.86 -6.33 17.08
C PHE A 528 31.63 -6.54 18.58
N THR A 529 30.40 -6.46 19.05
CA THR A 529 30.04 -6.72 20.45
C THR A 529 30.35 -8.16 20.84
N TRP A 530 30.03 -9.13 19.98
CA TRP A 530 30.40 -10.56 20.21
C TRP A 530 31.89 -10.79 20.17
N ALA A 531 32.65 -10.07 19.32
CA ALA A 531 34.09 -10.12 19.33
C ALA A 531 34.68 -9.58 20.64
N PHE A 532 34.10 -8.51 21.21
CA PHE A 532 34.43 -8.00 22.54
C PHE A 532 34.18 -9.05 23.62
N ILE A 533 32.96 -9.60 23.69
CA ILE A 533 32.55 -10.60 24.70
C ILE A 533 33.40 -11.86 24.63
N THR A 534 33.71 -12.36 23.42
CA THR A 534 34.55 -13.55 23.23
C THR A 534 35.98 -13.31 23.74
N ARG A 535 36.49 -12.09 23.68
CA ARG A 535 37.85 -11.77 24.22
C ARG A 535 37.82 -11.46 25.72
N TYR A 536 36.67 -11.04 26.25
CA TYR A 536 36.53 -10.56 27.62
C TYR A 536 36.07 -11.68 28.58
N ILE A 537 35.23 -12.62 28.11
CA ILE A 537 34.63 -13.67 28.93
C ILE A 537 35.15 -15.06 28.49
N ALA A 538 35.90 -15.73 29.35
CA ALA A 538 36.53 -17.04 29.06
C ALA A 538 35.51 -18.15 28.73
N SER A 539 34.35 -18.16 29.39
CA SER A 539 33.29 -19.16 29.11
C SER A 539 32.72 -19.01 27.71
N VAL A 540 32.64 -17.81 27.16
CA VAL A 540 32.20 -17.57 25.78
C VAL A 540 33.26 -18.04 24.79
N GLN A 541 34.54 -17.87 25.11
CA GLN A 541 35.63 -18.42 24.29
C GLN A 541 35.56 -19.94 24.24
N GLN A 542 35.35 -20.60 25.38
CA GLN A 542 35.15 -22.04 25.44
C GLN A 542 33.94 -22.51 24.62
N PHE A 543 32.83 -21.79 24.71
CA PHE A 543 31.63 -22.06 23.90
C PHE A 543 31.95 -22.00 22.40
N VAL A 544 32.65 -20.94 21.93
CA VAL A 544 33.06 -20.84 20.52
C VAL A 544 33.91 -22.01 20.07
N GLU A 545 34.81 -22.52 20.92
CA GLU A 545 35.62 -23.71 20.62
C GLU A 545 34.75 -24.98 20.51
N GLN A 546 33.73 -25.13 21.35
CA GLN A 546 32.76 -26.22 21.26
C GLN A 546 31.87 -26.09 20.02
N PHE A 547 31.41 -24.87 19.71
CA PHE A 547 30.61 -24.58 18.54
C PHE A 547 31.31 -24.92 17.21
N ARG A 548 32.66 -24.87 17.17
CA ARG A 548 33.47 -25.25 16.02
C ARG A 548 33.52 -26.74 15.74
N ARG A 549 32.99 -27.61 16.60
CA ARG A 549 33.07 -29.07 16.42
C ARG A 549 32.27 -29.49 15.18
N SER A 550 32.76 -30.48 14.45
CA SER A 550 32.09 -30.99 13.23
C SER A 550 30.69 -31.52 13.49
N ILE A 551 30.44 -32.09 14.69
CA ILE A 551 29.11 -32.56 15.08
C ILE A 551 28.07 -31.43 15.09
N VAL A 552 28.47 -30.20 15.47
CA VAL A 552 27.57 -29.04 15.42
C VAL A 552 27.21 -28.69 13.96
N GLY A 553 28.21 -28.74 13.06
CA GLY A 553 27.95 -28.55 11.63
C GLY A 553 27.00 -29.60 11.05
N LEU A 554 27.13 -30.87 11.51
CA LEU A 554 26.21 -31.94 11.09
C LEU A 554 24.79 -31.72 11.61
N ILE A 555 24.62 -31.30 12.87
CA ILE A 555 23.33 -30.96 13.45
C ILE A 555 22.66 -29.81 12.66
N ILE A 556 23.42 -28.77 12.35
CA ILE A 556 22.94 -27.64 11.54
C ILE A 556 22.48 -28.11 10.15
N LEU A 557 23.29 -28.99 9.51
CA LEU A 557 22.93 -29.56 8.20
C LEU A 557 21.61 -30.34 8.25
N PHE A 558 21.41 -31.19 9.26
CA PHE A 558 20.17 -31.92 9.44
C PHE A 558 18.98 -30.99 9.73
N ALA A 559 19.19 -29.91 10.49
CA ALA A 559 18.16 -28.90 10.74
C ALA A 559 17.77 -28.17 9.44
N ILE A 560 18.75 -27.80 8.59
CA ILE A 560 18.53 -27.20 7.29
C ILE A 560 17.71 -28.13 6.39
N LEU A 561 18.11 -29.37 6.26
CA LEU A 561 17.42 -30.34 5.39
C LEU A 561 16.01 -30.66 5.87
N GLY A 562 15.85 -30.93 7.17
CA GLY A 562 14.55 -31.28 7.76
C GLY A 562 13.55 -30.13 7.70
N TYR A 563 13.97 -28.96 8.15
CA TYR A 563 13.09 -27.80 8.16
C TYR A 563 12.86 -27.23 6.75
N GLY A 564 13.88 -27.27 5.87
CA GLY A 564 13.73 -26.92 4.46
C GLY A 564 12.74 -27.84 3.75
N GLY A 565 12.79 -29.16 4.01
CA GLY A 565 11.81 -30.12 3.50
C GLY A 565 10.38 -29.82 3.96
N TYR A 566 10.19 -29.44 5.22
CA TYR A 566 8.90 -28.97 5.73
C TYR A 566 8.39 -27.75 4.95
N LEU A 567 9.26 -26.72 4.75
CA LEU A 567 8.86 -25.50 4.03
C LEU A 567 8.52 -25.75 2.55
N VAL A 568 9.18 -26.70 1.90
CA VAL A 568 8.85 -27.08 0.53
C VAL A 568 7.41 -27.60 0.43
N GLY A 569 6.90 -28.28 1.46
CA GLY A 569 5.53 -28.80 1.52
C GLY A 569 4.44 -27.74 1.78
N LEU A 570 4.80 -26.53 2.25
CA LEU A 570 3.82 -25.47 2.46
C LEU A 570 3.36 -24.84 1.15
N SER A 571 2.15 -24.26 1.13
CA SER A 571 1.66 -23.50 -0.02
C SER A 571 2.55 -22.27 -0.26
N ALA A 572 2.81 -21.95 -1.54
CA ALA A 572 3.52 -20.73 -1.91
C ALA A 572 2.61 -19.49 -1.89
N PHE A 573 1.32 -19.68 -2.09
CA PHE A 573 0.30 -18.62 -2.22
C PHE A 573 -0.86 -18.85 -1.25
N SER A 574 -1.53 -17.77 -0.90
CA SER A 574 -2.71 -17.74 -0.03
C SER A 574 -3.57 -16.52 -0.38
N ASP A 575 -4.64 -16.31 0.37
CA ASP A 575 -5.42 -15.08 0.38
C ASP A 575 -4.62 -13.82 0.79
N ARG A 576 -3.45 -14.00 1.41
CA ARG A 576 -2.53 -12.90 1.80
C ARG A 576 -1.51 -12.55 0.73
N TRP A 577 -1.21 -13.45 -0.18
CA TRP A 577 -0.23 -13.25 -1.23
C TRP A 577 -0.57 -14.08 -2.46
N GLN A 578 -0.78 -13.41 -3.58
CA GLN A 578 -0.96 -14.00 -4.90
C GLN A 578 -0.20 -13.17 -5.94
N PRO A 579 0.32 -13.78 -7.02
CA PRO A 579 0.97 -13.05 -8.07
C PRO A 579 -0.05 -12.30 -8.94
N MET A 580 0.37 -11.15 -9.47
CA MET A 580 -0.33 -10.44 -10.52
C MET A 580 0.49 -10.53 -11.80
N VAL A 581 -0.10 -11.04 -12.86
CA VAL A 581 0.51 -11.08 -14.21
C VAL A 581 0.03 -9.84 -14.97
N ARG A 582 0.97 -9.05 -15.48
CA ARG A 582 0.68 -7.88 -16.33
C ARG A 582 1.05 -8.18 -17.77
N VAL A 583 0.12 -7.96 -18.65
CA VAL A 583 0.30 -8.05 -20.09
C VAL A 583 0.25 -6.64 -20.66
N HIS A 584 1.37 -6.17 -21.15
CA HIS A 584 1.54 -4.80 -21.60
C HIS A 584 1.91 -4.75 -23.09
N ALA A 585 1.01 -4.23 -23.91
CA ALA A 585 1.25 -3.93 -25.30
C ALA A 585 1.73 -2.47 -25.45
N THR A 586 2.66 -2.24 -26.37
CA THR A 586 3.17 -0.91 -26.70
C THR A 586 3.14 -0.70 -28.20
N TYR A 587 2.82 0.52 -28.62
CA TYR A 587 2.89 0.93 -30.01
C TYR A 587 3.41 2.37 -30.13
N ASP A 588 4.49 2.54 -30.88
CA ASP A 588 5.05 3.84 -31.23
C ASP A 588 4.64 4.22 -32.66
N MET A 589 3.79 5.23 -32.78
CA MET A 589 3.24 5.70 -34.05
C MET A 589 4.30 6.33 -34.96
N ASN A 590 5.43 6.78 -34.43
CA ASN A 590 6.49 7.41 -35.22
C ASN A 590 7.39 6.39 -35.90
N THR A 591 7.74 5.34 -35.19
CA THR A 591 8.62 4.27 -35.70
C THR A 591 7.84 3.10 -36.27
N ASN A 592 6.54 3.06 -36.04
CA ASN A 592 5.66 1.91 -36.32
C ASN A 592 6.13 0.63 -35.58
N GLU A 593 6.82 0.81 -34.45
CA GLU A 593 7.28 -0.30 -33.63
C GLU A 593 6.21 -0.67 -32.62
N SER A 594 5.99 -1.97 -32.50
CA SER A 594 5.04 -2.52 -31.55
C SER A 594 5.67 -3.67 -30.78
N GLY A 595 5.17 -3.90 -29.57
CA GLY A 595 5.62 -5.01 -28.74
C GLY A 595 4.59 -5.41 -27.72
N ILE A 596 4.71 -6.65 -27.23
CA ILE A 596 3.97 -7.12 -26.06
C ILE A 596 4.97 -7.64 -25.04
N THR A 597 4.77 -7.24 -23.81
CA THR A 597 5.58 -7.69 -22.67
C THR A 597 4.66 -8.33 -21.64
N VAL A 598 5.02 -9.53 -21.21
CA VAL A 598 4.35 -10.21 -20.11
C VAL A 598 5.29 -10.23 -18.90
N ASN A 599 4.83 -9.72 -17.79
CA ASN A 599 5.62 -9.66 -16.56
C ASN A 599 4.75 -9.91 -15.32
N SER A 600 5.36 -10.03 -14.15
CA SER A 600 4.66 -10.29 -12.91
C SER A 600 5.39 -9.64 -11.73
N ASN A 601 4.69 -9.46 -10.62
CA ASN A 601 5.28 -9.13 -9.33
C ASN A 601 5.94 -10.36 -8.64
N ASP A 602 5.85 -11.54 -9.24
CA ASP A 602 6.55 -12.77 -8.85
C ASP A 602 7.19 -13.42 -10.09
N PHE A 603 7.88 -14.53 -9.94
CA PHE A 603 8.43 -15.28 -11.08
C PHE A 603 7.30 -15.80 -11.96
N LEU A 604 7.44 -15.60 -13.28
CA LEU A 604 6.52 -16.18 -14.24
C LEU A 604 6.75 -17.69 -14.32
N ARG A 605 5.71 -18.47 -14.05
CA ARG A 605 5.72 -19.93 -14.22
C ARG A 605 4.42 -20.42 -14.81
N ASN A 606 4.51 -21.33 -15.78
CA ASN A 606 3.36 -21.94 -16.45
C ASN A 606 2.34 -20.89 -16.93
N VAL A 607 2.80 -19.74 -17.38
CA VAL A 607 1.93 -18.73 -17.99
C VAL A 607 1.77 -19.06 -19.45
N ASN A 608 0.56 -19.42 -19.85
CA ASN A 608 0.24 -19.67 -21.25
C ASN A 608 -0.36 -18.41 -21.87
N VAL A 609 0.24 -17.93 -22.93
CA VAL A 609 -0.25 -16.82 -23.75
C VAL A 609 -0.68 -17.37 -25.09
N GLN A 610 -1.98 -17.27 -25.39
CA GLN A 610 -2.59 -17.82 -26.60
C GLN A 610 -3.35 -16.74 -27.37
N GLY A 611 -3.00 -16.56 -28.62
CA GLY A 611 -3.64 -15.63 -29.55
C GLY A 611 -3.25 -15.91 -30.98
N VAL A 612 -3.82 -15.18 -31.93
CA VAL A 612 -3.60 -15.38 -33.36
C VAL A 612 -2.12 -15.20 -33.77
N GLN A 613 -1.45 -14.21 -33.20
CA GLN A 613 -0.06 -13.89 -33.51
C GLN A 613 0.94 -14.46 -32.49
N LEU A 614 0.47 -14.90 -31.33
CA LEU A 614 1.32 -15.33 -30.24
C LEU A 614 0.75 -16.57 -29.57
N ASN A 615 1.54 -17.63 -29.54
CA ASN A 615 1.19 -18.86 -28.83
C ASN A 615 2.45 -19.38 -28.12
N ARG A 616 2.57 -19.09 -26.82
CA ARG A 616 3.76 -19.42 -26.03
C ARG A 616 3.43 -19.78 -24.59
N GLN A 617 4.19 -20.70 -24.04
CA GLN A 617 4.30 -20.91 -22.60
C GLN A 617 5.52 -20.15 -22.08
N ILE A 618 5.37 -19.42 -20.98
CA ILE A 618 6.41 -18.59 -20.36
C ILE A 618 6.77 -19.18 -19.02
N ASP A 619 8.04 -19.48 -18.84
CA ASP A 619 8.61 -19.96 -17.59
C ASP A 619 9.86 -19.14 -17.24
N GLY A 620 9.78 -18.31 -16.18
CA GLY A 620 10.92 -17.64 -15.58
C GLY A 620 11.49 -16.42 -16.29
N GLU A 621 11.00 -16.07 -17.47
CA GLU A 621 11.49 -14.94 -18.27
C GLU A 621 10.38 -13.96 -18.64
N ILE A 622 10.76 -12.70 -18.84
CA ILE A 622 9.87 -11.69 -19.42
C ILE A 622 9.76 -12.00 -20.91
N LEU A 623 8.55 -12.26 -21.39
CA LEU A 623 8.30 -12.31 -22.81
C LEU A 623 8.25 -10.88 -23.36
N SER A 624 9.00 -10.62 -24.43
CA SER A 624 8.87 -9.40 -25.23
C SER A 624 8.90 -9.82 -26.71
N GLU A 625 7.77 -9.66 -27.40
CA GLU A 625 7.61 -10.06 -28.81
C GLU A 625 7.10 -8.87 -29.63
N LYS A 626 7.52 -8.80 -30.91
CA LYS A 626 6.97 -7.82 -31.85
C LYS A 626 5.65 -8.32 -32.38
N LEU A 627 4.65 -7.46 -32.41
CA LEU A 627 3.32 -7.75 -32.94
C LEU A 627 2.97 -6.77 -34.07
N ASP A 628 2.18 -7.21 -35.04
CA ASP A 628 1.58 -6.30 -36.02
C ASP A 628 0.27 -5.73 -35.41
N VAL A 629 0.37 -4.52 -34.90
CA VAL A 629 -0.73 -3.76 -34.29
C VAL A 629 -0.80 -2.34 -34.87
N SER A 630 -0.47 -2.19 -36.15
CA SER A 630 -0.46 -0.89 -36.86
C SER A 630 -1.81 -0.15 -36.80
N PHE A 631 -2.94 -0.88 -36.64
CA PHE A 631 -4.26 -0.32 -36.46
C PHE A 631 -4.39 0.51 -35.16
N LEU A 632 -3.51 0.36 -34.19
CA LEU A 632 -3.47 1.19 -32.96
C LEU A 632 -3.20 2.67 -33.27
N ALA A 633 -2.70 2.99 -34.47
CA ALA A 633 -2.57 4.39 -34.91
C ALA A 633 -3.90 5.15 -34.93
N ASP A 634 -5.03 4.46 -35.03
CA ASP A 634 -6.36 5.08 -34.98
C ASP A 634 -6.87 5.32 -33.54
N TRP A 635 -6.22 4.71 -32.54
CA TRP A 635 -6.65 4.83 -31.16
C TRP A 635 -6.31 6.20 -30.57
N LEU A 636 -5.18 6.79 -30.94
CA LEU A 636 -4.74 8.10 -30.47
C LEU A 636 -4.74 9.09 -31.62
N LYS A 637 -5.61 10.09 -31.56
CA LYS A 637 -5.72 11.16 -32.57
C LYS A 637 -5.23 12.46 -31.98
N VAL A 638 -4.21 13.06 -32.59
CA VAL A 638 -3.60 14.33 -32.16
C VAL A 638 -3.87 15.40 -33.18
N ASN A 639 -4.50 16.49 -32.75
CA ASN A 639 -4.69 17.69 -33.55
C ASN A 639 -3.91 18.85 -32.92
N ARG A 640 -3.16 19.61 -33.72
CA ARG A 640 -2.28 20.66 -33.26
C ARG A 640 -2.45 21.90 -34.12
N MET A 641 -2.73 23.02 -33.47
CA MET A 641 -2.65 24.33 -34.10
C MET A 641 -1.64 25.15 -33.32
N ASP A 642 -0.58 25.55 -33.99
CA ASP A 642 0.51 26.32 -33.42
C ASP A 642 0.67 27.61 -34.23
N SER A 643 0.85 28.73 -33.54
CA SER A 643 1.31 29.96 -34.18
C SER A 643 2.46 30.59 -33.39
N LEU A 644 3.38 31.22 -34.09
CA LEU A 644 4.64 31.73 -33.53
C LEU A 644 4.71 33.23 -33.62
N ALA A 645 5.00 33.89 -32.51
CA ALA A 645 5.47 35.27 -32.46
C ALA A 645 6.97 35.27 -32.10
N ILE A 646 7.79 35.72 -33.05
CA ILE A 646 9.26 35.76 -32.90
C ILE A 646 9.65 37.02 -32.13
N GLY A 647 10.55 36.89 -31.16
CA GLY A 647 11.07 37.99 -30.32
C GLY A 647 12.43 37.63 -29.72
N GLU A 648 12.85 38.36 -28.68
CA GLU A 648 14.00 37.97 -27.88
C GLU A 648 13.77 36.64 -27.18
N MET A 649 12.52 36.39 -26.81
CA MET A 649 11.95 35.10 -26.45
C MET A 649 10.83 34.79 -27.44
N ASP A 650 10.80 33.59 -27.98
CA ASP A 650 9.74 33.15 -28.89
C ASP A 650 8.47 32.78 -28.11
N THR A 651 7.35 33.32 -28.55
CA THR A 651 6.04 33.01 -27.97
C THR A 651 5.27 32.08 -28.91
N ILE A 652 4.98 30.86 -28.46
CA ILE A 652 4.19 29.90 -29.20
C ILE A 652 2.78 29.91 -28.63
N PHE A 653 1.82 30.25 -29.46
CA PHE A 653 0.40 30.11 -29.13
C PHE A 653 -0.03 28.69 -29.48
N ILE A 654 -0.64 28.02 -28.56
CA ILE A 654 -0.97 26.59 -28.66
C ILE A 654 -2.48 26.38 -28.57
N ASP A 655 -2.99 25.53 -29.45
CA ASP A 655 -4.30 24.91 -29.36
C ASP A 655 -4.15 23.45 -29.76
N TRP A 656 -3.89 22.63 -28.75
CA TRP A 656 -3.64 21.21 -28.94
C TRP A 656 -4.83 20.42 -28.44
N ALA A 657 -5.31 19.53 -29.27
CA ALA A 657 -6.34 18.59 -28.86
C ALA A 657 -5.87 17.16 -29.19
N PHE A 658 -6.10 16.27 -28.29
CA PHE A 658 -5.96 14.88 -28.57
C PHE A 658 -7.15 14.11 -28.04
N GLY A 659 -7.48 13.03 -28.71
CA GLY A 659 -8.66 12.24 -28.45
C GLY A 659 -8.40 10.78 -28.80
N THR A 660 -9.36 9.97 -28.49
CA THR A 660 -9.31 8.53 -28.67
C THR A 660 -10.60 8.00 -29.27
N THR A 661 -10.52 6.87 -29.93
CA THR A 661 -11.66 6.08 -30.41
C THR A 661 -12.10 5.04 -29.38
N HIS A 662 -11.29 4.80 -28.33
CA HIS A 662 -11.54 3.82 -27.28
C HIS A 662 -11.38 4.47 -25.91
N SER A 663 -12.09 3.99 -24.92
CA SER A 663 -11.95 4.49 -23.56
C SER A 663 -10.54 4.26 -23.04
N TRP A 664 -9.81 5.31 -22.73
CA TRP A 664 -8.50 5.23 -22.12
C TRP A 664 -8.56 5.24 -20.59
N TYR A 665 -7.56 4.64 -19.97
CA TYR A 665 -7.35 4.73 -18.54
C TYR A 665 -6.69 6.06 -18.16
N ARG A 666 -5.68 6.48 -18.95
CA ARG A 666 -4.88 7.68 -18.72
C ARG A 666 -4.40 8.26 -20.04
N ALA A 667 -4.31 9.58 -20.08
CA ALA A 667 -3.69 10.31 -21.17
C ALA A 667 -2.57 11.20 -20.62
N GLU A 668 -1.48 11.30 -21.33
CA GLU A 668 -0.31 12.09 -20.95
C GLU A 668 0.19 12.91 -22.12
N LEU A 669 0.65 14.13 -21.82
CA LEU A 669 1.42 14.97 -22.73
C LEU A 669 2.64 15.48 -22.00
N LYS A 670 3.80 15.16 -22.52
CA LYS A 670 5.07 15.68 -22.05
C LYS A 670 5.61 16.69 -23.07
N VAL A 671 6.00 17.86 -22.60
CA VAL A 671 6.56 18.94 -23.44
C VAL A 671 7.95 19.26 -22.93
N THR A 672 8.95 19.09 -23.77
CA THR A 672 10.35 19.32 -23.40
C THR A 672 11.01 20.34 -24.35
N CYS A 673 11.65 21.36 -23.82
CA CYS A 673 12.51 22.25 -24.60
C CYS A 673 13.92 21.69 -24.67
N ASP A 674 14.54 21.68 -25.85
CA ASP A 674 15.87 21.14 -26.07
C ASP A 674 16.96 21.89 -25.25
N SER A 675 16.73 23.15 -24.95
CA SER A 675 17.53 23.94 -23.98
C SER A 675 16.85 25.25 -23.62
N GLY A 676 17.05 25.67 -22.36
CA GLY A 676 16.46 26.88 -21.79
C GLY A 676 15.06 26.66 -21.19
N ALA A 677 14.64 27.58 -20.36
CA ALA A 677 13.41 27.44 -19.58
C ALA A 677 12.15 27.63 -20.42
N ILE A 678 11.14 26.82 -20.16
CA ILE A 678 9.78 27.02 -20.64
C ILE A 678 9.03 27.88 -19.62
N GLN A 679 8.42 28.98 -20.09
CA GLN A 679 7.51 29.79 -19.30
C GLN A 679 6.05 29.54 -19.81
N PRO A 680 5.28 28.71 -19.16
CA PRO A 680 3.93 28.41 -19.59
C PRO A 680 2.94 29.49 -19.12
N LEU A 681 2.03 29.87 -19.99
CA LEU A 681 0.86 30.69 -19.72
C LEU A 681 -0.38 29.92 -20.20
N ILE A 682 -0.75 28.89 -19.44
CA ILE A 682 -1.81 27.95 -19.75
C ILE A 682 -2.83 28.03 -18.63
N GLU A 683 -4.09 28.35 -19.00
CA GLU A 683 -5.20 28.46 -18.05
C GLU A 683 -6.26 27.35 -18.25
N SER A 684 -6.20 26.67 -19.40
CA SER A 684 -7.21 25.67 -19.77
C SER A 684 -7.11 24.36 -19.00
N VAL A 685 -5.90 23.99 -18.54
CA VAL A 685 -5.63 22.73 -17.83
C VAL A 685 -4.46 22.90 -16.86
N ASN A 686 -4.43 22.06 -15.83
CA ASN A 686 -3.30 22.00 -14.91
C ASN A 686 -2.13 21.24 -15.54
N TYR A 687 -0.92 21.62 -15.15
CA TYR A 687 0.31 20.96 -15.54
C TYR A 687 1.28 20.89 -14.36
N ALA A 688 2.17 19.91 -14.38
CA ALA A 688 3.32 19.83 -13.50
C ALA A 688 4.55 20.39 -14.25
N LYS A 689 5.32 21.23 -13.58
CA LYS A 689 6.64 21.67 -14.06
C LYS A 689 7.70 20.77 -13.43
N GLU A 690 8.08 19.71 -14.13
CA GLU A 690 9.06 18.74 -13.65
C GLU A 690 10.49 19.29 -13.57
N SER A 691 10.79 20.22 -14.50
CA SER A 691 12.03 20.98 -14.51
C SER A 691 11.81 22.31 -15.25
N ASP A 692 12.85 23.16 -15.33
CA ASP A 692 12.76 24.37 -16.12
C ASP A 692 12.55 24.10 -17.62
N THR A 693 12.96 22.94 -18.10
CA THR A 693 12.88 22.54 -19.50
C THR A 693 11.73 21.58 -19.80
N GLU A 694 10.94 21.16 -18.79
CA GLU A 694 9.95 20.10 -18.95
C GLU A 694 8.63 20.41 -18.25
N LEU A 695 7.53 20.26 -19.01
CA LEU A 695 6.14 20.31 -18.53
C LEU A 695 5.49 18.96 -18.76
N GLN A 696 4.70 18.52 -17.80
CA GLN A 696 3.88 17.33 -17.90
C GLN A 696 2.42 17.64 -17.64
N PHE A 697 1.56 17.18 -18.53
CA PHE A 697 0.13 17.18 -18.41
C PHE A 697 -0.33 15.73 -18.25
N ARG A 698 -1.23 15.50 -17.32
CA ARG A 698 -1.71 14.16 -17.02
C ARG A 698 -3.21 14.24 -16.77
N TRP A 699 -3.96 13.39 -17.44
CA TRP A 699 -5.39 13.23 -17.28
C TRP A 699 -5.61 11.78 -16.87
N GLU A 700 -6.07 11.59 -15.64
CA GLU A 700 -6.46 10.30 -15.09
C GLU A 700 -7.98 10.33 -14.87
N ALA A 701 -8.65 9.18 -15.03
CA ALA A 701 -10.07 8.94 -14.74
C ALA A 701 -11.11 9.74 -15.50
N GLU A 702 -10.84 10.94 -15.95
CA GLU A 702 -11.77 11.79 -16.67
C GLU A 702 -11.30 12.23 -18.04
N PRO A 703 -10.65 11.50 -18.84
CA PRO A 703 -10.53 12.03 -20.15
C PRO A 703 -11.93 11.99 -20.75
N ALA A 704 -12.45 13.16 -21.01
CA ALA A 704 -13.37 13.31 -22.12
C ALA A 704 -12.73 12.54 -23.30
N GLU A 705 -13.52 12.01 -24.21
CA GLU A 705 -13.02 11.42 -25.46
C GLU A 705 -12.02 12.33 -26.19
N ARG A 706 -12.00 13.60 -25.83
CA ARG A 706 -11.10 14.62 -26.34
C ARG A 706 -10.63 15.54 -25.21
N VAL A 707 -9.33 15.78 -25.15
CA VAL A 707 -8.67 16.73 -24.23
C VAL A 707 -8.10 17.87 -25.06
N GLN A 708 -8.23 19.12 -24.58
CA GLN A 708 -7.72 20.31 -25.26
C GLN A 708 -6.84 21.13 -24.31
N VAL A 709 -5.66 21.53 -24.81
CA VAL A 709 -4.71 22.41 -24.12
C VAL A 709 -4.56 23.68 -24.93
N THR A 710 -4.99 24.81 -24.37
CA THR A 710 -4.87 26.13 -25.02
C THR A 710 -4.07 27.08 -24.13
N GLY A 711 -3.26 27.91 -24.76
CA GLY A 711 -2.44 28.88 -24.03
C GLY A 711 -1.23 29.36 -24.81
N ARG A 712 -0.20 29.74 -24.07
CA ARG A 712 1.06 30.23 -24.64
C ARG A 712 2.23 29.60 -23.94
N LEU A 713 3.27 29.26 -24.70
CA LEU A 713 4.57 28.84 -24.19
C LEU A 713 5.62 29.88 -24.64
N ILE A 714 6.38 30.42 -23.71
CA ILE A 714 7.47 31.31 -24.00
C ILE A 714 8.76 30.54 -23.80
N ILE A 715 9.58 30.46 -24.82
CA ILE A 715 10.86 29.75 -24.83
C ILE A 715 11.98 30.64 -25.43
N PRO A 716 13.25 30.35 -25.17
CA PRO A 716 14.36 31.07 -25.82
C PRO A 716 14.27 30.91 -27.35
N ALA A 717 14.65 32.00 -28.06
CA ALA A 717 14.54 32.04 -29.51
C ALA A 717 15.35 30.95 -30.22
N GLY A 718 14.79 30.41 -31.28
CA GLY A 718 15.46 29.39 -32.11
C GLY A 718 15.51 27.99 -31.51
N ARG A 719 14.75 27.70 -30.45
CA ARG A 719 14.75 26.39 -29.75
C ARG A 719 13.69 25.44 -30.30
N LYS A 720 13.85 24.18 -29.87
CA LYS A 720 12.92 23.12 -30.24
C LYS A 720 12.08 22.68 -29.05
N LEU A 721 10.79 22.55 -29.25
CA LEU A 721 9.88 21.83 -28.34
C LEU A 721 9.65 20.43 -28.87
N ILE A 722 9.88 19.47 -28.01
CA ILE A 722 9.55 18.05 -28.23
C ILE A 722 8.26 17.79 -27.46
N ARG A 723 7.25 17.27 -28.16
CA ARG A 723 5.96 16.88 -27.57
C ARG A 723 5.81 15.37 -27.68
N GLU A 724 5.56 14.72 -26.55
CA GLU A 724 5.30 13.29 -26.49
C GLU A 724 3.90 13.07 -25.92
N TRP A 725 3.05 12.48 -26.72
CA TRP A 725 1.66 12.18 -26.46
C TRP A 725 1.54 10.69 -26.16
N LYS A 726 0.80 10.34 -25.12
CA LYS A 726 0.63 8.95 -24.71
C LYS A 726 -0.81 8.71 -24.28
N GLY A 727 -1.43 7.70 -24.89
CA GLY A 727 -2.69 7.11 -24.44
C GLY A 727 -2.43 5.78 -23.76
N VAL A 728 -2.97 5.56 -22.59
CA VAL A 728 -2.88 4.30 -21.82
C VAL A 728 -4.28 3.68 -21.77
N TYR A 729 -4.40 2.46 -22.25
CA TYR A 729 -5.68 1.74 -22.37
C TYR A 729 -5.64 0.49 -21.47
N PRO A 730 -6.77 0.14 -20.81
CA PRO A 730 -6.83 -0.97 -19.85
C PRO A 730 -7.12 -2.35 -20.49
N PHE A 731 -7.00 -2.45 -21.80
CA PHE A 731 -7.25 -3.68 -22.56
C PHE A 731 -6.18 -3.85 -23.64
N LEU A 732 -6.12 -5.05 -24.23
CA LEU A 732 -5.19 -5.35 -25.31
C LEU A 732 -5.82 -5.04 -26.66
N PRO A 733 -4.98 -4.70 -27.68
CA PRO A 733 -5.44 -4.40 -29.03
C PRO A 733 -5.96 -5.63 -29.79
N MET A 734 -5.68 -6.82 -29.27
CA MET A 734 -6.10 -8.08 -29.87
C MET A 734 -6.50 -9.08 -28.78
N PRO A 735 -7.40 -10.01 -29.06
CA PRO A 735 -7.75 -11.05 -28.10
C PRO A 735 -6.54 -11.94 -27.83
N LEU A 736 -6.04 -11.87 -26.59
CA LEU A 736 -5.04 -12.78 -26.05
C LEU A 736 -5.63 -13.44 -24.80
N ASN A 737 -5.63 -14.76 -24.81
CA ASN A 737 -5.97 -15.52 -23.61
C ASN A 737 -4.68 -15.78 -22.84
N VAL A 738 -4.56 -15.19 -21.67
CA VAL A 738 -3.44 -15.38 -20.76
C VAL A 738 -3.93 -16.15 -19.56
N THR A 739 -3.44 -17.37 -19.39
CA THR A 739 -3.76 -18.21 -18.23
C THR A 739 -2.53 -18.35 -17.37
N ALA A 740 -2.63 -17.92 -16.11
CA ALA A 740 -1.62 -18.09 -15.09
C ALA A 740 -2.04 -19.21 -14.12
N GLN A 741 -1.06 -19.83 -13.47
CA GLN A 741 -1.31 -20.90 -12.51
C GLN A 741 -2.11 -20.42 -11.27
N SER A 742 -1.94 -19.16 -10.92
CA SER A 742 -2.63 -18.47 -9.81
C SER A 742 -2.55 -16.96 -10.01
N GLY A 743 -3.43 -16.22 -9.35
CA GLY A 743 -3.41 -14.77 -9.33
C GLY A 743 -4.27 -14.12 -10.42
N THR A 744 -4.14 -12.80 -10.52
CA THR A 744 -4.92 -11.94 -11.41
C THR A 744 -4.10 -11.56 -12.63
N VAL A 745 -4.73 -11.47 -13.80
CA VAL A 745 -4.12 -10.97 -15.03
C VAL A 745 -4.62 -9.55 -15.28
N ILE A 746 -3.70 -8.61 -15.47
CA ILE A 746 -4.00 -7.20 -15.75
C ILE A 746 -3.50 -6.87 -17.15
N TYR A 747 -4.31 -6.19 -17.93
CA TYR A 747 -4.03 -5.80 -19.30
C TYR A 747 -3.80 -4.30 -19.40
N GLN A 748 -2.82 -3.91 -20.23
CA GLN A 748 -2.52 -2.51 -20.55
C GLN A 748 -1.99 -2.38 -21.97
N THR A 749 -2.41 -1.32 -22.67
CA THR A 749 -1.84 -0.92 -23.95
C THR A 749 -1.42 0.54 -23.89
N ASP A 750 -0.20 0.83 -24.32
CA ASP A 750 0.32 2.19 -24.45
C ASP A 750 0.50 2.53 -25.93
N VAL A 751 -0.14 3.61 -26.36
CA VAL A 751 0.05 4.18 -27.68
C VAL A 751 0.77 5.50 -27.54
N THR A 752 1.91 5.67 -28.20
CA THR A 752 2.73 6.88 -28.13
C THR A 752 2.89 7.54 -29.50
N PHE A 753 2.88 8.86 -29.48
CA PHE A 753 3.19 9.70 -30.63
C PHE A 753 4.11 10.83 -30.21
N ARG A 754 5.15 11.11 -30.99
CA ARG A 754 6.12 12.16 -30.70
C ARG A 754 6.30 13.07 -31.89
N ASP A 755 6.34 14.37 -31.66
CA ASP A 755 6.70 15.35 -32.67
C ASP A 755 7.62 16.43 -32.13
N THR A 756 8.18 17.21 -33.04
CA THR A 756 9.10 18.30 -32.72
C THR A 756 8.65 19.57 -33.44
N LEU A 757 8.55 20.64 -32.68
CA LEU A 757 8.27 22.00 -33.17
C LEU A 757 9.53 22.84 -33.03
N SER A 758 10.01 23.45 -34.10
CA SER A 758 11.22 24.26 -34.10
C SER A 758 10.91 25.74 -34.38
N THR A 759 11.23 26.62 -33.46
CA THR A 759 11.03 28.06 -33.66
C THR A 759 12.05 28.66 -34.62
N ALA A 760 13.15 27.93 -34.92
CA ALA A 760 14.08 28.31 -35.99
C ALA A 760 13.55 28.06 -37.39
N ASP A 761 12.46 27.29 -37.55
CA ASP A 761 11.80 26.99 -38.83
C ASP A 761 10.33 27.43 -38.76
N PRO A 762 10.00 28.68 -39.08
CA PRO A 762 8.64 29.19 -39.04
C PRO A 762 7.68 28.49 -40.01
N ALA A 763 8.19 27.88 -41.08
CA ALA A 763 7.35 27.15 -42.04
C ALA A 763 6.70 25.89 -41.43
N GLY A 764 7.29 25.34 -40.36
CA GLY A 764 6.76 24.22 -39.63
C GLY A 764 5.48 24.51 -38.83
N PHE A 765 5.19 25.77 -38.56
CA PHE A 765 4.02 26.22 -37.81
C PHE A 765 2.71 26.25 -38.64
N HIS A 766 2.81 26.23 -39.98
CA HIS A 766 1.64 26.26 -40.85
C HIS A 766 1.28 24.93 -41.54
N SER A 767 2.07 23.89 -41.37
CA SER A 767 1.92 22.62 -42.10
C SER A 767 1.20 21.51 -41.34
N GLY A 768 0.70 21.78 -40.13
CA GLY A 768 0.10 20.78 -39.26
C GLY A 768 -1.38 20.44 -39.54
N MET A 769 -1.89 20.58 -40.77
CA MET A 769 -3.19 20.03 -41.15
C MET A 769 -3.06 18.55 -41.54
N SER A 770 -3.20 17.67 -40.60
CA SER A 770 -3.39 16.27 -40.91
C SER A 770 -4.65 15.74 -40.25
N LYS A 771 -5.63 15.46 -41.09
CA LYS A 771 -6.90 14.78 -40.86
C LYS A 771 -7.83 15.45 -39.82
N MET A 772 -8.64 16.37 -40.34
CA MET A 772 -9.79 16.95 -39.64
C MET A 772 -10.70 15.84 -39.10
N PHE A 773 -11.08 16.00 -37.83
CA PHE A 773 -12.35 15.49 -37.33
C PHE A 773 -13.46 16.29 -38.01
N THR A 774 -14.17 15.72 -38.95
CA THR A 774 -15.51 16.21 -39.26
C THR A 774 -16.42 15.86 -38.07
N PRO A 775 -17.14 16.81 -37.50
CA PRO A 775 -18.15 16.46 -36.55
C PRO A 775 -19.34 15.85 -37.33
N ASP A 776 -19.40 14.52 -37.35
CA ASP A 776 -20.67 13.87 -37.67
C ASP A 776 -21.63 14.12 -36.49
N SER A 777 -22.60 14.96 -36.80
CA SER A 777 -23.73 15.21 -35.93
C SER A 777 -24.59 13.93 -35.87
N THR A 778 -25.07 13.66 -34.67
CA THR A 778 -26.00 12.59 -34.28
C THR A 778 -25.42 11.21 -34.11
N ASP A 779 -25.00 10.90 -32.86
CA ASP A 779 -25.52 9.73 -32.14
C ASP A 779 -25.04 9.76 -30.69
N ALA A 780 -25.90 10.17 -29.81
CA ALA A 780 -25.79 9.91 -28.38
C ALA A 780 -26.35 8.50 -28.15
N THR A 781 -25.54 7.51 -28.21
CA THR A 781 -25.66 6.16 -27.61
C THR A 781 -24.78 5.17 -28.41
N ILE A 782 -23.51 5.12 -28.14
CA ILE A 782 -22.69 3.97 -28.51
C ILE A 782 -22.25 3.34 -27.19
N ILE A 783 -23.01 2.36 -26.76
CA ILE A 783 -22.50 1.29 -25.89
C ILE A 783 -21.58 0.49 -26.81
N ASP A 784 -20.29 0.47 -26.48
CA ASP A 784 -19.26 -0.23 -27.25
C ASP A 784 -19.57 -1.73 -27.24
N PRO A 785 -19.88 -2.37 -28.40
CA PRO A 785 -20.22 -3.79 -28.44
C PRO A 785 -19.05 -4.70 -28.07
N GLU A 786 -17.80 -4.23 -28.05
CA GLU A 786 -16.66 -5.02 -27.64
C GLU A 786 -16.52 -5.18 -26.12
N ILE A 787 -17.00 -4.23 -25.31
CA ILE A 787 -17.07 -4.40 -23.86
C ILE A 787 -18.07 -5.49 -23.49
N ASP A 788 -19.17 -5.60 -24.21
CA ASP A 788 -20.13 -6.69 -24.03
C ASP A 788 -19.55 -8.05 -24.47
N SER A 789 -18.65 -8.09 -25.44
CA SER A 789 -18.03 -9.36 -25.88
C SER A 789 -17.01 -9.90 -24.87
N VAL A 790 -16.28 -9.02 -24.17
CA VAL A 790 -15.36 -9.43 -23.09
C VAL A 790 -16.11 -9.93 -21.86
N MET A 791 -17.30 -9.39 -21.60
CA MET A 791 -18.19 -9.88 -20.53
C MET A 791 -18.95 -11.16 -20.90
N GLN A 792 -19.07 -11.47 -22.20
CA GLN A 792 -19.80 -12.66 -22.68
C GLN A 792 -18.92 -13.91 -22.86
N THR A 793 -17.60 -13.80 -22.73
CA THR A 793 -16.68 -14.95 -22.82
C THR A 793 -16.35 -15.60 -21.47
N GLU A 794 -17.18 -15.44 -20.45
CA GLU A 794 -17.09 -16.32 -19.30
C GLU A 794 -17.47 -17.77 -19.70
N PRO A 795 -16.67 -18.77 -19.28
CA PRO A 795 -17.00 -20.15 -19.57
C PRO A 795 -18.35 -20.54 -18.94
N ASP A 796 -19.20 -21.23 -19.69
CA ASP A 796 -20.54 -21.75 -19.28
C ASP A 796 -20.57 -22.55 -17.96
N SER A 797 -19.41 -22.81 -17.35
CA SER A 797 -19.30 -23.48 -16.06
C SER A 797 -19.72 -22.61 -14.87
N LEU A 798 -19.66 -21.26 -14.99
CA LEU A 798 -20.09 -20.34 -13.93
C LEU A 798 -21.60 -20.01 -14.02
N ARG A 799 -22.21 -20.16 -15.18
CA ARG A 799 -23.69 -19.97 -15.32
C ARG A 799 -24.54 -21.05 -14.66
N ARG A 800 -23.97 -22.19 -14.27
CA ARG A 800 -24.73 -23.28 -13.62
C ARG A 800 -24.65 -23.28 -12.09
N GLN A 801 -23.94 -22.35 -11.50
CA GLN A 801 -23.84 -22.19 -10.03
C GLN A 801 -24.44 -20.88 -9.50
N MET A 802 -25.06 -20.07 -10.35
CA MET A 802 -25.96 -18.97 -9.96
C MET A 802 -27.44 -19.47 -10.00
#